data_f03be2dde2f57992476e1ba8f5b74a71
#
_entry.id   f03be2dde2f57992476e1ba8f5b74a71
#
_cell.length_a   1.000
_cell.length_b   1.000
_cell.length_c   1.000
_cell.angle_alpha   90.00
_cell.angle_beta   90.00
_cell.angle_gamma   90.00
#
_symmetry.space_group_name_H-M   'P 1'
#
loop_
_entity.id
_entity.type
_entity.pdbx_description
1 polymer ?
#
loop_
_entity_poly.entity_id
_entity_poly.type
_entity_poly.pdbx_seq_one_letter_code
_entity_poly.pdbx_strand_id
1 'polypeptide(L)'
;METGVGFINLDDSVKIALNIALAVARENANECYTPSHLLKALLHKDVGLRDFIISIGKDLGYLEEWADVYIEQCPKSTQLSEIKPSERIDAVFRAADDARIQLGLFDINPICVLLALAKPGVAFSSDQLRSFPILEKDIHSIYIGNGQPACPSAATEKSYAPTSASSFLGKYCVDLTEDAANKLHPVINRDRENRMVMEILGSRSKSNVLIVGDAGVGKTALVYGLAWDIVNHKVPSFLEETRVFELDNASLIAGATYKGEIEDRLKNILKELRNIDNAILFIDEIHVLLDNRQGNTGAGNVLKSELSHGDLTVIGATTIDEYRKIIEPDHAFSRRFEVIQVSEPDIKSAIQMLHSVQKQYVDYHHVRISNEAVAECVRLAKRYIKDRRLPDSAIGLLDMTLSAIKMVNETGKKNVETLLSGLDEIEKDEKDLQEKTEELKTLLFVMHNKLSPILLGVIPDEADIHELQEYEELTGYLRNALNVLLQFAEKKIEEVGIYEVAAVVASKTGIPIGKIQSQEKERLLNMEGYLRRRVVGQDQALKTLTDAILESRSGMNKPGQPIGSFFLLGPTGTGKTELAKALAEALFNDEKSMIRFDMSEFKEEHSAALLYGAPPGYVGYEEGGMLVNKIRQQPYAVVLFDEIEKAHPSVYDIFLQIMDEGKLHDRLGKEGDFSNSIVLFTSNVGSEWLTKQLESGNIPSTTQIMEVMGQHFRPEFLARLSEIVPFSPIREDILLKIFDIQFNGVRKLLDKQGIGITITDDARKMLAHKGFTPKYGARQVAGVIRNYLRRPISRLIINEELGKGKSLEVGLDEQNELTWNIHQ
;
A
#
# COMPACT_ATOMS: atom_id res chain seq x y z
N MET A 1 31.98 -13.86 -35.52
CA MET A 1 31.48 -13.12 -36.69
C MET A 1 32.34 -11.88 -36.87
N GLU A 2 33.13 -11.85 -37.92
CA GLU A 2 33.94 -10.69 -38.28
C GLU A 2 33.01 -9.63 -38.84
N THR A 3 32.66 -8.64 -38.05
CA THR A 3 32.11 -7.38 -38.52
C THR A 3 33.31 -6.56 -38.96
N GLY A 4 33.29 -6.03 -40.23
CA GLY A 4 34.37 -5.27 -40.85
C GLY A 4 34.73 -3.95 -40.19
N VAL A 5 34.43 -3.76 -38.92
CA VAL A 5 34.73 -2.60 -38.07
C VAL A 5 35.78 -3.06 -37.04
N GLY A 6 37.04 -2.65 -37.27
CA GLY A 6 38.13 -3.03 -36.36
C GLY A 6 37.90 -2.53 -34.92
N PHE A 7 38.23 -3.37 -33.94
CA PHE A 7 38.39 -3.12 -32.51
C PHE A 7 37.53 -2.01 -31.86
N ILE A 8 36.19 -2.09 -32.00
CA ILE A 8 35.28 -1.23 -31.26
C ILE A 8 34.72 -2.06 -30.11
N ASN A 9 34.94 -1.62 -28.86
CA ASN A 9 34.34 -2.28 -27.69
C ASN A 9 32.84 -1.97 -27.65
N LEU A 10 32.02 -3.02 -27.80
CA LEU A 10 30.56 -2.94 -27.71
C LEU A 10 30.11 -3.50 -26.36
N ASP A 11 29.25 -2.76 -25.69
CA ASP A 11 28.51 -3.24 -24.49
C ASP A 11 27.70 -4.50 -24.84
N ASP A 12 27.54 -5.39 -23.88
CA ASP A 12 26.79 -6.63 -24.06
C ASP A 12 25.33 -6.37 -24.44
N SER A 13 24.70 -5.31 -23.95
CA SER A 13 23.36 -4.89 -24.36
C SER A 13 23.27 -4.55 -25.85
N VAL A 14 24.32 -3.95 -26.43
CA VAL A 14 24.40 -3.66 -27.87
C VAL A 14 24.60 -4.95 -28.67
N LYS A 15 25.38 -5.91 -28.19
CA LYS A 15 25.52 -7.23 -28.80
C LYS A 15 24.19 -8.00 -28.83
N ILE A 16 23.41 -7.92 -27.73
CA ILE A 16 22.06 -8.48 -27.65
C ILE A 16 21.17 -7.79 -28.69
N ALA A 17 21.19 -6.46 -28.80
CA ALA A 17 20.42 -5.72 -29.77
C ALA A 17 20.75 -6.12 -31.22
N LEU A 18 22.03 -6.36 -31.54
CA LEU A 18 22.43 -6.86 -32.85
C LEU A 18 21.84 -8.25 -33.18
N ASN A 19 21.85 -9.15 -32.22
CA ASN A 19 21.26 -10.48 -32.39
C ASN A 19 19.72 -10.41 -32.55
N ILE A 20 19.06 -9.53 -31.86
CA ILE A 20 17.63 -9.28 -31.99
C ILE A 20 17.34 -8.64 -33.35
N ALA A 21 18.13 -7.66 -33.81
CA ALA A 21 17.97 -7.04 -35.12
C ALA A 21 18.07 -8.06 -36.27
N LEU A 22 18.98 -9.01 -36.12
CA LEU A 22 19.13 -10.12 -37.08
C LEU A 22 17.90 -11.06 -37.05
N ALA A 23 17.36 -11.35 -35.85
CA ALA A 23 16.17 -12.16 -35.73
C ALA A 23 14.94 -11.48 -36.33
N VAL A 24 14.72 -10.17 -36.07
CA VAL A 24 13.65 -9.37 -36.66
C VAL A 24 13.76 -9.32 -38.20
N ALA A 25 14.96 -9.19 -38.75
CA ALA A 25 15.16 -9.21 -40.20
C ALA A 25 14.80 -10.59 -40.80
N ARG A 26 15.07 -11.69 -40.09
CA ARG A 26 14.65 -13.06 -40.49
C ARG A 26 13.15 -13.25 -40.48
N GLU A 27 12.50 -12.80 -39.44
CA GLU A 27 11.03 -12.91 -39.29
C GLU A 27 10.30 -12.14 -40.40
N ASN A 28 10.84 -10.98 -40.83
CA ASN A 28 10.26 -10.17 -41.89
C ASN A 28 10.74 -10.58 -43.31
N ALA A 29 11.56 -11.64 -43.42
CA ALA A 29 12.15 -12.09 -44.70
C ALA A 29 12.94 -11.00 -45.45
N ASN A 30 13.64 -10.10 -44.74
CA ASN A 30 14.42 -9.03 -45.33
C ASN A 30 15.80 -9.54 -45.75
N GLU A 31 16.34 -8.94 -46.82
CA GLU A 31 17.64 -9.29 -47.43
C GLU A 31 18.84 -8.92 -46.56
N CYS A 32 18.69 -7.82 -45.77
CA CYS A 32 19.70 -7.34 -44.85
C CYS A 32 19.05 -6.73 -43.61
N TYR A 33 19.76 -6.66 -42.46
CA TYR A 33 19.31 -5.88 -41.35
C TYR A 33 19.78 -4.43 -41.45
N THR A 34 18.88 -3.49 -41.24
CA THR A 34 19.05 -2.05 -41.44
C THR A 34 19.02 -1.28 -40.09
N PRO A 35 19.32 0.02 -40.08
CA PRO A 35 19.14 0.84 -38.83
C PRO A 35 17.76 0.77 -38.21
N SER A 36 16.70 0.54 -38.99
CA SER A 36 15.33 0.38 -38.46
C SER A 36 15.17 -0.92 -37.65
N HIS A 37 15.78 -2.01 -38.13
CA HIS A 37 15.82 -3.27 -37.35
C HIS A 37 16.63 -3.10 -36.06
N LEU A 38 17.76 -2.34 -36.14
CA LEU A 38 18.55 -2.04 -34.94
C LEU A 38 17.78 -1.16 -33.92
N LEU A 39 17.03 -0.15 -34.42
CA LEU A 39 16.17 0.67 -33.57
C LEU A 39 15.12 -0.19 -32.86
N LYS A 40 14.42 -1.05 -33.62
CA LYS A 40 13.42 -1.97 -33.01
C LYS A 40 14.06 -2.91 -31.99
N ALA A 41 15.26 -3.40 -32.26
CA ALA A 41 16.00 -4.24 -31.33
C ALA A 41 16.42 -3.49 -30.06
N LEU A 42 16.80 -2.22 -30.15
CA LEU A 42 17.12 -1.37 -29.01
C LEU A 42 15.90 -1.14 -28.08
N LEU A 43 14.69 -1.17 -28.64
CA LEU A 43 13.44 -1.05 -27.88
C LEU A 43 13.00 -2.38 -27.23
N HIS A 44 13.74 -3.47 -27.45
CA HIS A 44 13.40 -4.75 -26.82
C HIS A 44 13.68 -4.71 -25.30
N LYS A 45 12.84 -5.42 -24.53
CA LYS A 45 12.90 -5.46 -23.05
C LYS A 45 14.28 -5.88 -22.50
N ASP A 46 15.02 -6.69 -23.24
CA ASP A 46 16.30 -7.26 -22.79
C ASP A 46 17.50 -6.33 -23.06
N VAL A 47 17.30 -5.16 -23.71
CA VAL A 47 18.36 -4.20 -24.01
C VAL A 47 18.43 -3.04 -23.02
N GLY A 48 17.38 -2.83 -22.19
CA GLY A 48 17.36 -1.87 -21.09
C GLY A 48 17.15 -0.39 -21.49
N LEU A 49 16.88 -0.10 -22.78
CA LEU A 49 16.68 1.27 -23.26
C LEU A 49 15.24 1.79 -23.05
N ARG A 50 14.27 0.92 -22.76
CA ARG A 50 12.86 1.28 -22.61
C ARG A 50 12.61 2.27 -21.48
N ASP A 51 13.20 2.02 -20.32
CA ASP A 51 13.03 2.88 -19.13
C ASP A 51 13.65 4.27 -19.38
N PHE A 52 14.75 4.34 -20.09
CA PHE A 52 15.36 5.59 -20.49
C PHE A 52 14.43 6.39 -21.42
N ILE A 53 13.81 5.76 -22.42
CA ILE A 53 12.88 6.41 -23.36
C ILE A 53 11.65 6.93 -22.64
N ILE A 54 11.12 6.16 -21.69
CA ILE A 54 10.01 6.58 -20.84
C ILE A 54 10.41 7.78 -19.95
N SER A 55 11.63 7.77 -19.41
CA SER A 55 12.14 8.84 -18.54
C SER A 55 12.29 10.19 -19.27
N ILE A 56 12.56 10.17 -20.59
CA ILE A 56 12.59 11.38 -21.43
C ILE A 56 11.21 11.79 -21.96
N GLY A 57 10.12 11.16 -21.47
CA GLY A 57 8.74 11.49 -21.82
C GLY A 57 8.35 11.16 -23.25
N LYS A 58 9.01 10.17 -23.89
CA LYS A 58 8.70 9.77 -25.26
C LYS A 58 7.84 8.50 -25.29
N ASP A 59 6.96 8.42 -26.29
CA ASP A 59 6.05 7.29 -26.47
C ASP A 59 6.79 6.11 -27.14
N LEU A 60 6.90 5.01 -26.39
CA LEU A 60 7.55 3.79 -26.82
C LEU A 60 6.81 3.10 -27.98
N GLY A 61 5.47 3.08 -27.91
CA GLY A 61 4.63 2.47 -28.95
C GLY A 61 4.79 3.17 -30.29
N TYR A 62 4.84 4.50 -30.25
CA TYR A 62 5.08 5.29 -31.46
C TYR A 62 6.47 5.01 -32.08
N LEU A 63 7.50 4.80 -31.26
CA LEU A 63 8.85 4.44 -31.74
C LEU A 63 8.89 3.02 -32.33
N GLU A 64 8.18 2.07 -31.73
CA GLU A 64 8.07 0.71 -32.28
C GLU A 64 7.35 0.73 -33.63
N GLU A 65 6.20 1.41 -33.72
CA GLU A 65 5.47 1.57 -35.00
C GLU A 65 6.31 2.31 -36.04
N TRP A 66 7.03 3.35 -35.65
CA TRP A 66 7.91 4.08 -36.56
C TRP A 66 8.99 3.17 -37.15
N ALA A 67 9.61 2.32 -36.31
CA ALA A 67 10.61 1.34 -36.78
C ALA A 67 9.98 0.31 -37.74
N ASP A 68 8.77 -0.16 -37.45
CA ASP A 68 8.05 -1.16 -38.26
C ASP A 68 7.71 -0.62 -39.64
N VAL A 69 7.26 0.61 -39.77
CA VAL A 69 6.98 1.26 -41.08
C VAL A 69 8.22 1.25 -41.99
N TYR A 70 9.40 1.49 -41.41
CA TYR A 70 10.64 1.47 -42.24
C TYR A 70 11.20 0.06 -42.43
N ILE A 71 10.90 -0.91 -41.60
CA ILE A 71 11.21 -2.34 -41.79
C ILE A 71 10.38 -2.91 -42.93
N GLU A 72 9.11 -2.57 -43.03
CA GLU A 72 8.23 -3.02 -44.09
C GLU A 72 8.66 -2.54 -45.48
N GLN A 73 9.34 -1.40 -45.57
CA GLN A 73 9.89 -0.84 -46.82
C GLN A 73 11.22 -1.51 -47.24
N CYS A 74 11.80 -2.37 -46.39
CA CYS A 74 13.06 -3.04 -46.76
C CYS A 74 12.83 -4.15 -47.81
N PRO A 75 13.79 -4.37 -48.75
CA PRO A 75 13.71 -5.44 -49.74
C PRO A 75 13.56 -6.81 -49.07
N LYS A 76 12.64 -7.63 -49.61
CA LYS A 76 12.39 -9.02 -49.16
C LYS A 76 13.15 -10.00 -50.06
N SER A 77 13.79 -11.01 -49.45
CA SER A 77 14.49 -12.07 -50.13
C SER A 77 13.82 -13.42 -49.91
N THR A 78 13.75 -14.22 -50.94
CA THR A 78 13.26 -15.62 -50.88
C THR A 78 14.38 -16.62 -50.55
N GLN A 79 15.64 -16.21 -50.50
CA GLN A 79 16.80 -17.04 -50.13
C GLN A 79 17.41 -16.58 -48.80
N LEU A 80 17.14 -17.33 -47.75
CA LEU A 80 17.48 -17.00 -46.34
C LEU A 80 18.86 -17.51 -45.88
N SER A 81 19.86 -17.62 -46.72
CA SER A 81 21.11 -18.31 -46.36
C SER A 81 22.08 -17.48 -45.50
N GLU A 82 22.18 -16.16 -45.66
CA GLU A 82 22.97 -15.27 -44.76
C GLU A 82 22.46 -13.84 -44.83
N ILE A 83 21.85 -13.37 -43.73
CA ILE A 83 21.46 -11.96 -43.64
C ILE A 83 22.67 -11.12 -43.23
N LYS A 84 23.09 -10.16 -44.10
CA LYS A 84 24.21 -9.28 -43.85
C LYS A 84 23.77 -7.91 -43.31
N PRO A 85 24.64 -7.16 -42.61
CA PRO A 85 24.36 -5.78 -42.22
C PRO A 85 24.25 -4.92 -43.50
N SER A 86 23.38 -3.92 -43.49
CA SER A 86 23.37 -2.88 -44.53
C SER A 86 24.59 -1.97 -44.37
N GLU A 87 25.05 -1.34 -45.46
CA GLU A 87 26.18 -0.40 -45.43
C GLU A 87 26.02 0.75 -44.45
N ARG A 88 24.79 1.10 -44.08
CA ARG A 88 24.49 2.16 -43.10
C ARG A 88 24.76 1.74 -41.66
N ILE A 89 24.81 0.45 -41.36
CA ILE A 89 25.10 -0.05 -40.00
C ILE A 89 26.49 0.33 -39.54
N ASP A 90 27.48 0.25 -40.45
CA ASP A 90 28.86 0.66 -40.15
C ASP A 90 28.96 2.18 -39.88
N ALA A 91 28.16 2.99 -40.58
CA ALA A 91 28.09 4.42 -40.32
C ALA A 91 27.47 4.72 -38.94
N VAL A 92 26.45 3.97 -38.56
CA VAL A 92 25.84 4.08 -37.23
C VAL A 92 26.85 3.77 -36.11
N PHE A 93 27.62 2.69 -36.23
CA PHE A 93 28.60 2.33 -35.19
C PHE A 93 29.78 3.29 -35.13
N ARG A 94 30.22 3.89 -36.24
CA ARG A 94 31.23 4.98 -36.22
C ARG A 94 30.69 6.20 -35.50
N ALA A 95 29.46 6.62 -35.80
CA ALA A 95 28.83 7.75 -35.12
C ALA A 95 28.53 7.45 -33.64
N ALA A 96 28.26 6.18 -33.30
CA ALA A 96 28.07 5.75 -31.92
C ALA A 96 29.39 5.75 -31.12
N ASP A 97 30.53 5.46 -31.79
CA ASP A 97 31.85 5.57 -31.17
C ASP A 97 32.24 7.05 -30.92
N ASP A 98 31.93 7.95 -31.86
CA ASP A 98 32.08 9.40 -31.65
C ASP A 98 31.22 9.88 -30.45
N ALA A 99 29.99 9.39 -30.34
CA ALA A 99 29.10 9.69 -29.21
C ALA A 99 29.64 9.12 -27.89
N ARG A 100 30.20 7.91 -27.91
CA ARG A 100 30.88 7.30 -26.75
C ARG A 100 32.01 8.19 -26.23
N ILE A 101 32.86 8.69 -27.13
CA ILE A 101 33.98 9.58 -26.78
C ILE A 101 33.48 10.91 -26.21
N GLN A 102 32.42 11.49 -26.80
CA GLN A 102 31.79 12.72 -26.31
C GLN A 102 31.17 12.58 -24.93
N LEU A 103 30.59 11.41 -24.64
CA LEU A 103 29.98 11.09 -23.34
C LEU A 103 30.98 10.58 -22.29
N GLY A 104 32.26 10.39 -22.65
CA GLY A 104 33.32 9.89 -21.77
C GLY A 104 33.12 8.43 -21.35
N LEU A 105 32.46 7.60 -22.18
CA LEU A 105 32.15 6.21 -21.90
C LEU A 105 33.25 5.28 -22.42
N PHE A 106 33.38 4.10 -21.79
CA PHE A 106 34.40 3.12 -22.13
C PHE A 106 33.98 2.24 -23.32
N ASP A 107 32.70 1.83 -23.34
CA ASP A 107 32.13 0.98 -24.37
C ASP A 107 30.94 1.66 -25.03
N ILE A 108 30.63 1.25 -26.29
CA ILE A 108 29.43 1.71 -26.99
C ILE A 108 28.21 1.04 -26.32
N ASN A 109 27.42 1.80 -25.63
CA ASN A 109 26.19 1.37 -24.99
C ASN A 109 24.96 1.70 -25.87
N PRO A 110 23.73 1.21 -25.52
CA PRO A 110 22.51 1.47 -26.28
C PRO A 110 22.19 2.95 -26.48
N ILE A 111 22.60 3.84 -25.58
CA ILE A 111 22.38 5.29 -25.68
C ILE A 111 23.28 5.90 -26.75
N CYS A 112 24.55 5.45 -26.88
CA CYS A 112 25.45 5.89 -27.97
C CYS A 112 24.88 5.50 -29.34
N VAL A 113 24.30 4.30 -29.45
CA VAL A 113 23.67 3.83 -30.69
C VAL A 113 22.39 4.64 -30.98
N LEU A 114 21.60 4.95 -29.99
CA LEU A 114 20.39 5.80 -30.14
C LEU A 114 20.75 7.21 -30.59
N LEU A 115 21.80 7.81 -30.03
CA LEU A 115 22.34 9.11 -30.47
C LEU A 115 22.75 9.07 -31.93
N ALA A 116 23.47 8.02 -32.35
CA ALA A 116 23.87 7.84 -33.74
C ALA A 116 22.66 7.69 -34.68
N LEU A 117 21.61 6.98 -34.26
CA LEU A 117 20.36 6.82 -35.00
C LEU A 117 19.57 8.14 -35.13
N ALA A 118 19.59 9.00 -34.11
CA ALA A 118 18.94 10.31 -34.13
C ALA A 118 19.69 11.38 -34.92
N LYS A 119 20.97 11.11 -35.35
CA LYS A 119 21.79 12.08 -36.07
C LYS A 119 21.44 12.09 -37.58
N PRO A 120 21.08 13.27 -38.13
CA PRO A 120 20.70 13.38 -39.55
C PRO A 120 21.81 12.94 -40.50
N GLY A 121 21.48 12.12 -41.50
CA GLY A 121 22.41 11.64 -42.51
C GLY A 121 23.27 10.43 -42.12
N VAL A 122 23.21 9.94 -40.90
CA VAL A 122 23.92 8.71 -40.46
C VAL A 122 23.07 7.46 -40.75
N ALA A 123 22.00 7.30 -40.04
CA ALA A 123 21.10 6.17 -40.18
C ALA A 123 19.93 6.49 -41.12
N PHE A 124 19.34 7.67 -40.93
CA PHE A 124 18.14 8.14 -41.63
C PHE A 124 18.38 9.51 -42.27
N SER A 125 17.62 9.81 -43.32
CA SER A 125 17.68 11.12 -43.97
C SER A 125 17.03 12.19 -43.09
N SER A 126 17.34 13.47 -43.32
CA SER A 126 16.73 14.59 -42.59
C SER A 126 15.20 14.62 -42.74
N ASP A 127 14.63 14.14 -43.84
CA ASP A 127 13.18 14.06 -44.07
C ASP A 127 12.55 12.94 -43.25
N GLN A 128 13.22 11.79 -43.13
CA GLN A 128 12.78 10.67 -42.28
C GLN A 128 12.79 11.05 -40.78
N LEU A 129 13.81 11.79 -40.34
CA LEU A 129 13.94 12.23 -38.96
C LEU A 129 12.96 13.36 -38.55
N ARG A 130 12.25 13.99 -39.51
CA ARG A 130 11.18 14.95 -39.14
C ARG A 130 10.05 14.34 -38.36
N SER A 131 9.75 13.07 -38.56
CA SER A 131 8.73 12.29 -37.81
C SER A 131 9.32 11.46 -36.67
N PHE A 132 10.65 11.48 -36.48
CA PHE A 132 11.29 10.75 -35.39
C PHE A 132 11.16 11.53 -34.09
N PRO A 133 10.60 10.94 -33.02
CA PRO A 133 10.20 11.68 -31.84
C PRO A 133 11.35 12.04 -30.88
N ILE A 134 12.58 11.52 -31.15
CA ILE A 134 13.75 11.75 -30.29
C ILE A 134 14.73 12.65 -31.03
N LEU A 135 15.09 13.77 -30.42
CA LEU A 135 16.13 14.69 -30.95
C LEU A 135 17.43 14.47 -30.16
N GLU A 136 18.56 14.66 -30.81
CA GLU A 136 19.90 14.62 -30.18
C GLU A 136 19.97 15.48 -28.90
N LYS A 137 19.28 16.63 -28.92
CA LYS A 137 19.18 17.53 -27.76
C LYS A 137 18.46 16.90 -26.55
N ASP A 138 17.47 16.05 -26.79
CA ASP A 138 16.69 15.41 -25.72
C ASP A 138 17.55 14.46 -24.88
N ILE A 139 18.53 13.81 -25.56
CA ILE A 139 19.47 12.88 -24.95
C ILE A 139 20.61 13.61 -24.26
N HIS A 140 21.18 14.64 -24.91
CA HIS A 140 22.28 15.43 -24.35
C HIS A 140 21.88 16.23 -23.12
N SER A 141 20.65 16.74 -23.03
CA SER A 141 20.19 17.54 -21.89
C SER A 141 20.17 16.76 -20.56
N ILE A 142 20.04 15.43 -20.61
CA ILE A 142 19.98 14.56 -19.42
C ILE A 142 21.38 14.11 -18.99
N TYR A 143 22.29 13.91 -19.94
CA TYR A 143 23.65 13.45 -19.65
C TYR A 143 24.60 14.58 -19.21
N ILE A 144 24.39 15.79 -19.68
CA ILE A 144 25.22 16.98 -19.34
C ILE A 144 24.65 17.73 -18.12
N GLY A 145 23.35 17.54 -17.79
CA GLY A 145 22.72 18.15 -16.64
C GLY A 145 23.11 17.57 -15.27
N ASN A 146 23.71 16.40 -15.23
CA ASN A 146 24.22 15.77 -14.02
C ASN A 146 25.74 15.90 -13.96
N GLY A 147 26.17 17.04 -13.40
CA GLY A 147 27.50 17.46 -12.99
C GLY A 147 28.73 16.59 -13.28
N GLN A 148 29.69 17.21 -13.98
CA GLN A 148 31.07 16.71 -14.07
C GLN A 148 31.69 16.52 -12.68
N PRO A 149 32.44 15.44 -12.43
CA PRO A 149 33.30 15.36 -11.25
C PRO A 149 34.55 16.22 -11.45
N ALA A 150 34.72 17.20 -10.55
CA ALA A 150 35.94 17.98 -10.45
C ALA A 150 37.10 17.11 -9.94
N CYS A 151 38.26 17.23 -10.55
CA CYS A 151 39.52 16.61 -10.09
C CYS A 151 39.90 17.10 -8.67
N PRO A 152 40.24 16.24 -7.73
CA PRO A 152 40.88 16.64 -6.47
C PRO A 152 42.40 16.64 -6.61
N SER A 153 43.00 17.69 -6.08
CA SER A 153 44.43 17.79 -5.85
C SER A 153 44.89 16.94 -4.70
N ALA A 154 46.09 16.38 -4.83
CA ALA A 154 46.75 15.38 -4.04
C ALA A 154 46.81 15.66 -2.53
N ALA A 155 46.48 14.64 -1.71
CA ALA A 155 47.06 14.41 -0.40
C ALA A 155 47.15 12.88 -0.19
N THR A 156 48.36 12.45 0.04
CA THR A 156 48.93 11.15 0.41
C THR A 156 47.99 9.97 0.65
N GLU A 157 48.02 9.06 -0.31
CA GLU A 157 47.40 7.76 -0.28
C GLU A 157 48.25 6.65 0.28
N LYS A 158 47.67 5.77 1.11
CA LYS A 158 48.04 4.34 1.13
C LYS A 158 47.01 3.62 0.20
N SER A 159 47.55 3.18 -0.93
CA SER A 159 46.78 2.55 -1.99
C SER A 159 46.36 1.12 -1.65
N TYR A 160 45.06 0.87 -1.57
CA TYR A 160 44.50 -0.46 -1.83
C TYR A 160 44.45 -0.67 -3.35
N ALA A 161 44.92 -1.79 -3.84
CA ALA A 161 44.90 -2.11 -5.28
C ALA A 161 43.45 -2.34 -5.73
N PRO A 162 42.98 -1.68 -6.82
CA PRO A 162 41.64 -1.89 -7.33
C PRO A 162 41.49 -3.30 -7.90
N THR A 163 40.37 -3.97 -7.54
CA THR A 163 39.96 -5.22 -8.19
C THR A 163 39.77 -4.96 -9.68
N SER A 164 40.53 -5.67 -10.53
CA SER A 164 40.45 -5.51 -11.98
C SER A 164 39.03 -5.81 -12.49
N ALA A 165 38.49 -4.97 -13.37
CA ALA A 165 37.13 -5.07 -13.95
C ALA A 165 36.88 -6.38 -14.77
N SER A 166 37.85 -7.29 -14.83
CA SER A 166 37.74 -8.62 -15.43
C SER A 166 37.49 -9.75 -14.44
N SER A 167 37.36 -9.46 -13.12
CA SER A 167 37.15 -10.46 -12.08
C SER A 167 35.66 -10.75 -11.89
N PHE A 168 35.32 -12.01 -11.49
CA PHE A 168 33.95 -12.37 -11.14
C PHE A 168 33.44 -11.57 -9.94
N LEU A 169 34.32 -11.25 -8.99
CA LEU A 169 33.99 -10.36 -7.86
C LEU A 169 33.55 -8.98 -8.34
N GLY A 170 34.29 -8.34 -9.25
CA GLY A 170 33.92 -7.01 -9.77
C GLY A 170 32.65 -7.02 -10.63
N LYS A 171 32.19 -8.19 -11.14
CA LYS A 171 31.00 -8.31 -11.95
C LYS A 171 29.75 -8.63 -11.13
N TYR A 172 29.85 -9.37 -10.05
CA TYR A 172 28.72 -9.90 -9.29
C TYR A 172 28.71 -9.49 -7.81
N CYS A 173 29.74 -8.78 -7.35
CA CYS A 173 29.82 -8.30 -5.98
C CYS A 173 30.16 -6.81 -5.93
N VAL A 174 29.63 -6.14 -4.91
CA VAL A 174 29.96 -4.74 -4.57
C VAL A 174 30.86 -4.74 -3.33
N ASP A 175 31.98 -4.03 -3.36
CA ASP A 175 32.82 -3.85 -2.19
C ASP A 175 32.25 -2.77 -1.28
N LEU A 176 31.61 -3.17 -0.19
CA LEU A 176 31.00 -2.27 0.77
C LEU A 176 32.04 -1.44 1.55
N THR A 177 33.25 -1.96 1.75
CA THR A 177 34.32 -1.22 2.44
C THR A 177 34.90 -0.11 1.56
N GLU A 178 34.95 -0.29 0.25
CA GLU A 178 35.33 0.77 -0.71
C GLU A 178 34.22 1.84 -0.80
N ASP A 179 32.95 1.43 -0.90
CA ASP A 179 31.80 2.34 -0.91
C ASP A 179 31.58 3.05 0.43
N ALA A 180 31.96 2.41 1.57
CA ALA A 180 31.80 2.99 2.89
C ALA A 180 32.58 4.29 3.10
N ALA A 181 33.75 4.40 2.45
CA ALA A 181 34.56 5.60 2.53
C ALA A 181 33.85 6.85 1.95
N ASN A 182 32.93 6.67 1.00
CA ASN A 182 32.32 7.75 0.23
C ASN A 182 30.81 7.88 0.37
N LYS A 183 30.08 6.81 0.70
CA LYS A 183 28.61 6.75 0.58
C LYS A 183 27.88 6.21 1.80
N LEU A 184 28.52 5.49 2.71
CA LEU A 184 27.84 4.87 3.86
C LEU A 184 27.88 5.77 5.10
N HIS A 185 26.96 5.50 6.02
CA HIS A 185 26.82 6.24 7.27
C HIS A 185 26.79 5.28 8.47
N PRO A 186 27.15 5.75 9.67
CA PRO A 186 27.11 4.92 10.87
C PRO A 186 25.67 4.47 11.13
N VAL A 187 25.51 3.22 11.52
CA VAL A 187 24.21 2.70 11.99
C VAL A 187 24.04 3.08 13.46
N ILE A 188 22.95 3.74 13.76
CA ILE A 188 22.64 4.24 15.12
C ILE A 188 21.70 3.27 15.83
N ASN A 189 21.89 3.12 17.15
CA ASN A 189 21.06 2.28 18.03
C ASN A 189 21.01 0.78 17.65
N ARG A 190 22.11 0.25 17.11
CA ARG A 190 22.31 -1.18 16.85
C ARG A 190 23.66 -1.67 17.45
N ASP A 191 24.15 -0.98 18.45
CA ASP A 191 25.46 -1.27 19.06
C ASP A 191 25.54 -2.68 19.61
N ARG A 192 24.45 -3.19 20.18
CA ARG A 192 24.38 -4.56 20.70
C ARG A 192 24.49 -5.59 19.59
N GLU A 193 23.67 -5.45 18.54
CA GLU A 193 23.67 -6.36 17.40
C GLU A 193 25.01 -6.29 16.66
N ASN A 194 25.56 -5.09 16.45
CA ASN A 194 26.85 -4.90 15.80
C ASN A 194 27.98 -5.57 16.61
N ARG A 195 27.98 -5.40 17.95
CA ARG A 195 28.92 -6.11 18.82
C ARG A 195 28.79 -7.63 18.70
N MET A 196 27.55 -8.17 18.70
CA MET A 196 27.32 -9.60 18.53
C MET A 196 27.85 -10.12 17.19
N VAL A 197 27.66 -9.37 16.10
CA VAL A 197 28.23 -9.69 14.78
C VAL A 197 29.76 -9.80 14.88
N MET A 198 30.44 -8.79 15.47
CA MET A 198 31.90 -8.79 15.63
C MET A 198 32.37 -9.95 16.52
N GLU A 199 31.69 -10.24 17.64
CA GLU A 199 32.02 -11.35 18.53
C GLU A 199 31.97 -12.72 17.81
N ILE A 200 30.94 -12.93 16.95
CA ILE A 200 30.79 -14.16 16.16
C ILE A 200 31.89 -14.24 15.09
N LEU A 201 32.15 -13.15 14.36
CA LEU A 201 33.20 -13.10 13.34
C LEU A 201 34.58 -13.43 13.92
N GLY A 202 34.83 -13.05 15.16
CA GLY A 202 36.05 -13.40 15.91
C GLY A 202 36.09 -14.83 16.47
N SER A 203 35.02 -15.61 16.33
CA SER A 203 34.93 -16.98 16.86
C SER A 203 35.71 -17.98 16.00
N ARG A 204 36.49 -18.83 16.64
CA ARG A 204 37.27 -19.88 15.95
C ARG A 204 36.42 -21.00 15.33
N SER A 205 35.28 -21.31 15.92
CA SER A 205 34.50 -22.51 15.54
C SER A 205 33.31 -22.21 14.60
N LYS A 206 32.77 -21.02 14.65
CA LYS A 206 31.63 -20.58 13.86
C LYS A 206 31.77 -19.09 13.58
N SER A 207 32.42 -18.75 12.48
CA SER A 207 32.63 -17.37 12.05
C SER A 207 31.56 -16.82 11.10
N ASN A 208 30.50 -17.62 10.82
CA ASN A 208 29.45 -17.19 9.92
C ASN A 208 28.23 -16.67 10.71
N VAL A 209 27.68 -15.55 10.26
CA VAL A 209 26.56 -14.87 10.90
C VAL A 209 25.31 -14.97 10.01
N LEU A 210 24.18 -15.30 10.61
CA LEU A 210 22.87 -15.22 9.95
C LEU A 210 22.00 -14.19 10.66
N ILE A 211 21.76 -13.08 10.01
CA ILE A 211 20.90 -11.98 10.50
C ILE A 211 19.46 -12.28 10.12
N VAL A 212 18.61 -12.49 11.12
CA VAL A 212 17.20 -12.84 10.93
C VAL A 212 16.31 -11.75 11.53
N GLY A 213 15.30 -11.30 10.78
CA GLY A 213 14.37 -10.27 11.26
C GLY A 213 13.33 -9.92 10.21
N ASP A 214 12.26 -9.23 10.62
CA ASP A 214 11.20 -8.80 9.71
C ASP A 214 11.72 -7.91 8.58
N ALA A 215 10.92 -7.74 7.51
CA ALA A 215 11.23 -6.81 6.44
C ALA A 215 11.25 -5.37 6.95
N GLY A 216 12.30 -4.60 6.61
CA GLY A 216 12.41 -3.18 6.98
C GLY A 216 12.98 -2.90 8.38
N VAL A 217 13.42 -3.92 9.16
CA VAL A 217 14.04 -3.67 10.50
C VAL A 217 15.49 -3.20 10.44
N GLY A 218 16.10 -3.17 9.27
CA GLY A 218 17.47 -2.67 9.07
C GLY A 218 18.56 -3.74 9.10
N LYS A 219 18.29 -4.97 8.64
CA LYS A 219 19.27 -6.06 8.54
C LYS A 219 20.47 -5.70 7.65
N THR A 220 20.18 -5.24 6.44
CA THR A 220 21.18 -4.80 5.47
C THR A 220 21.98 -3.59 5.99
N ALA A 221 21.28 -2.63 6.63
CA ALA A 221 21.91 -1.47 7.24
C ALA A 221 22.95 -1.86 8.33
N LEU A 222 22.68 -2.93 9.10
CA LEU A 222 23.63 -3.42 10.13
C LEU A 222 24.98 -3.82 9.49
N VAL A 223 24.96 -4.47 8.32
CA VAL A 223 26.18 -4.87 7.60
C VAL A 223 26.88 -3.66 6.99
N TYR A 224 26.12 -2.70 6.47
CA TYR A 224 26.67 -1.43 5.98
C TYR A 224 27.33 -0.63 7.11
N GLY A 225 26.75 -0.65 8.32
CA GLY A 225 27.34 -0.07 9.51
C GLY A 225 28.65 -0.75 9.93
N LEU A 226 28.71 -2.09 9.85
CA LEU A 226 29.93 -2.83 10.09
C LEU A 226 31.05 -2.43 9.10
N ALA A 227 30.72 -2.34 7.79
CA ALA A 227 31.67 -1.88 6.78
C ALA A 227 32.17 -0.45 7.05
N TRP A 228 31.26 0.44 7.49
CA TRP A 228 31.63 1.80 7.92
C TRP A 228 32.53 1.81 9.16
N ASP A 229 32.24 0.97 10.16
CA ASP A 229 33.06 0.84 11.37
C ASP A 229 34.46 0.30 11.05
N ILE A 230 34.58 -0.65 10.09
CA ILE A 230 35.87 -1.18 9.62
C ILE A 230 36.71 -0.05 9.00
N VAL A 231 36.16 0.72 8.08
CA VAL A 231 36.86 1.82 7.39
C VAL A 231 37.28 2.92 8.36
N ASN A 232 36.47 3.17 9.41
CA ASN A 232 36.79 4.18 10.42
C ASN A 232 37.59 3.64 11.63
N HIS A 233 38.16 2.44 11.53
CA HIS A 233 38.95 1.80 12.61
C HIS A 233 38.23 1.72 13.96
N LYS A 234 36.90 1.48 13.92
CA LYS A 234 36.07 1.31 15.13
C LYS A 234 35.78 -0.16 15.45
N VAL A 235 36.60 -1.04 14.94
CA VAL A 235 36.46 -2.49 15.08
C VAL A 235 37.67 -3.07 15.81
N PRO A 236 37.57 -4.29 16.38
CA PRO A 236 38.73 -5.00 16.92
C PRO A 236 39.80 -5.26 15.85
N SER A 237 41.06 -5.36 16.27
CA SER A 237 42.25 -5.48 15.39
C SER A 237 42.16 -6.61 14.34
N PHE A 238 41.47 -7.69 14.66
CA PHE A 238 41.28 -8.80 13.69
C PHE A 238 40.31 -8.47 12.52
N LEU A 239 39.56 -7.36 12.60
CA LEU A 239 38.69 -6.87 11.54
C LEU A 239 39.20 -5.61 10.83
N GLU A 240 40.27 -4.99 11.28
CA GLU A 240 40.75 -3.68 10.77
C GLU A 240 41.11 -3.68 9.27
N GLU A 241 41.57 -4.82 8.74
CA GLU A 241 41.93 -4.97 7.31
C GLU A 241 40.92 -5.82 6.53
N THR A 242 39.74 -6.04 7.11
CA THR A 242 38.72 -6.88 6.50
C THR A 242 37.97 -6.14 5.37
N ARG A 243 37.74 -6.82 4.27
CA ARG A 243 36.90 -6.32 3.14
C ARG A 243 35.56 -7.05 3.15
N VAL A 244 34.49 -6.29 2.98
CA VAL A 244 33.11 -6.83 2.96
C VAL A 244 32.57 -6.71 1.53
N PHE A 245 32.26 -7.85 0.93
CA PHE A 245 31.69 -7.93 -0.43
C PHE A 245 30.23 -8.32 -0.37
N GLU A 246 29.34 -7.49 -0.91
CA GLU A 246 27.93 -7.82 -1.06
C GLU A 246 27.68 -8.53 -2.37
N LEU A 247 27.06 -9.71 -2.34
CA LEU A 247 26.67 -10.48 -3.53
C LEU A 247 25.41 -9.90 -4.16
N ASP A 248 25.47 -9.50 -5.41
CA ASP A 248 24.30 -9.14 -6.20
C ASP A 248 23.58 -10.41 -6.71
N ASN A 249 22.57 -10.85 -5.97
CA ASN A 249 21.76 -12.01 -6.31
C ASN A 249 21.05 -11.84 -7.66
N ALA A 250 20.61 -10.63 -8.01
CA ALA A 250 19.93 -10.36 -9.27
C ALA A 250 20.86 -10.56 -10.46
N SER A 251 22.06 -9.99 -10.41
CA SER A 251 23.09 -10.15 -11.45
C SER A 251 23.61 -11.59 -11.53
N LEU A 252 23.69 -12.30 -10.40
CA LEU A 252 24.13 -13.71 -10.38
C LEU A 252 23.15 -14.62 -11.15
N ILE A 253 21.84 -14.36 -11.03
CA ILE A 253 20.75 -15.17 -11.63
C ILE A 253 20.45 -14.70 -13.05
N ALA A 254 20.58 -13.41 -13.35
CA ALA A 254 20.26 -12.84 -14.64
C ALA A 254 21.08 -13.47 -15.76
N GLY A 255 20.41 -13.83 -16.86
CA GLY A 255 21.04 -14.39 -18.06
C GLY A 255 21.60 -15.81 -17.92
N ALA A 256 21.32 -16.51 -16.82
CA ALA A 256 21.69 -17.92 -16.71
C ALA A 256 20.81 -18.78 -17.64
N THR A 257 21.44 -19.36 -18.66
CA THR A 257 20.74 -20.08 -19.74
C THR A 257 20.64 -21.60 -19.49
N TYR A 258 21.47 -22.14 -18.62
CA TYR A 258 21.44 -23.59 -18.28
C TYR A 258 21.62 -23.84 -16.78
N LYS A 259 21.09 -25.00 -16.36
CA LYS A 259 21.21 -25.48 -14.98
C LYS A 259 22.69 -25.73 -14.67
N GLY A 260 23.26 -25.00 -13.73
CA GLY A 260 24.69 -25.10 -13.37
C GLY A 260 25.48 -23.81 -13.63
N GLU A 261 24.97 -22.89 -14.45
CA GLU A 261 25.69 -21.64 -14.72
C GLU A 261 25.80 -20.76 -13.47
N ILE A 262 24.71 -20.68 -12.67
CA ILE A 262 24.71 -19.99 -11.38
C ILE A 262 25.71 -20.62 -10.42
N GLU A 263 25.80 -21.97 -10.42
CA GLU A 263 26.77 -22.72 -9.62
C GLU A 263 28.22 -22.39 -10.00
N ASP A 264 28.51 -22.33 -11.29
CA ASP A 264 29.85 -22.02 -11.79
C ASP A 264 30.22 -20.56 -11.52
N ARG A 265 29.28 -19.60 -11.69
CA ARG A 265 29.48 -18.19 -11.31
C ARG A 265 29.82 -18.09 -9.82
N LEU A 266 29.03 -18.71 -8.97
CA LEU A 266 29.21 -18.68 -7.52
C LEU A 266 30.55 -19.31 -7.12
N LYS A 267 30.91 -20.49 -7.70
CA LYS A 267 32.23 -21.12 -7.45
C LYS A 267 33.40 -20.21 -7.81
N ASN A 268 33.30 -19.48 -8.92
CA ASN A 268 34.39 -18.58 -9.34
C ASN A 268 34.49 -17.37 -8.39
N ILE A 269 33.34 -16.79 -7.96
CA ILE A 269 33.30 -15.75 -6.94
C ILE A 269 34.00 -16.20 -5.64
N LEU A 270 33.61 -17.39 -5.13
CA LEU A 270 34.16 -17.93 -3.90
C LEU A 270 35.64 -18.27 -4.02
N LYS A 271 36.08 -18.69 -5.19
CA LYS A 271 37.51 -18.92 -5.46
C LYS A 271 38.31 -17.62 -5.47
N GLU A 272 37.76 -16.54 -6.05
CA GLU A 272 38.44 -15.23 -6.01
C GLU A 272 38.48 -14.62 -4.61
N LEU A 273 37.40 -14.77 -3.81
CA LEU A 273 37.34 -14.33 -2.43
C LEU A 273 38.41 -14.99 -1.54
N ARG A 274 38.72 -16.28 -1.75
CA ARG A 274 39.77 -16.97 -1.01
C ARG A 274 41.19 -16.42 -1.24
N ASN A 275 41.39 -15.72 -2.34
CA ASN A 275 42.67 -15.07 -2.65
C ASN A 275 42.82 -13.70 -1.96
N ILE A 276 41.79 -13.23 -1.26
CA ILE A 276 41.80 -11.97 -0.53
C ILE A 276 41.85 -12.29 0.96
N ASP A 277 42.91 -11.81 1.60
CA ASP A 277 43.03 -11.99 3.05
C ASP A 277 41.92 -11.24 3.77
N ASN A 278 41.27 -11.90 4.74
CA ASN A 278 40.20 -11.33 5.58
C ASN A 278 38.99 -10.81 4.77
N ALA A 279 38.51 -11.58 3.76
CA ALA A 279 37.28 -11.24 3.03
C ALA A 279 36.05 -11.82 3.72
N ILE A 280 34.97 -11.00 3.79
CA ILE A 280 33.63 -11.39 4.24
C ILE A 280 32.68 -11.27 3.05
N LEU A 281 31.93 -12.35 2.78
CA LEU A 281 30.85 -12.33 1.80
C LEU A 281 29.52 -12.03 2.49
N PHE A 282 28.91 -10.92 2.14
CA PHE A 282 27.54 -10.59 2.55
C PHE A 282 26.54 -11.06 1.49
N ILE A 283 25.53 -11.79 1.90
CA ILE A 283 24.45 -12.28 1.03
C ILE A 283 23.12 -11.81 1.60
N ASP A 284 22.56 -10.75 1.02
CA ASP A 284 21.21 -10.35 1.38
C ASP A 284 20.19 -11.33 0.77
N GLU A 285 19.07 -11.55 1.46
CA GLU A 285 18.06 -12.54 1.08
C GLU A 285 18.67 -13.92 0.73
N ILE A 286 19.58 -14.41 1.57
CA ILE A 286 20.32 -15.68 1.35
C ILE A 286 19.39 -16.88 1.03
N HIS A 287 18.13 -16.82 1.48
CA HIS A 287 17.12 -17.85 1.20
C HIS A 287 16.85 -18.04 -0.30
N VAL A 288 17.03 -16.99 -1.14
CA VAL A 288 16.85 -17.06 -2.59
C VAL A 288 17.81 -18.09 -3.23
N LEU A 289 19.04 -18.19 -2.71
CA LEU A 289 20.02 -19.16 -3.20
C LEU A 289 19.76 -20.60 -2.70
N LEU A 290 18.95 -20.75 -1.64
CA LEU A 290 18.67 -22.03 -0.98
C LEU A 290 17.31 -22.61 -1.39
N ASP A 291 16.43 -21.83 -2.02
CA ASP A 291 15.08 -22.27 -2.38
C ASP A 291 15.10 -23.24 -3.57
N ASN A 292 14.81 -24.50 -3.25
CA ASN A 292 14.78 -25.61 -4.21
C ASN A 292 13.61 -25.47 -5.24
N ARG A 293 12.57 -24.70 -4.93
CA ARG A 293 11.37 -24.53 -5.76
C ARG A 293 11.64 -23.65 -6.98
N GLN A 294 12.61 -22.76 -6.89
CA GLN A 294 12.98 -21.83 -7.97
C GLN A 294 14.06 -22.40 -8.92
N GLY A 295 14.40 -23.67 -8.79
CA GLY A 295 15.41 -24.32 -9.67
C GLY A 295 16.86 -24.08 -9.28
N ASN A 296 17.13 -23.37 -8.18
CA ASN A 296 18.46 -22.97 -7.70
C ASN A 296 19.14 -24.04 -6.80
N THR A 297 18.72 -25.31 -6.90
CA THR A 297 19.24 -26.43 -6.06
C THR A 297 20.75 -26.54 -6.01
N GLY A 298 21.45 -26.10 -7.04
CA GLY A 298 22.89 -26.20 -7.13
C GLY A 298 23.66 -25.15 -6.37
N ALA A 299 23.23 -23.88 -6.40
CA ALA A 299 23.91 -22.79 -5.72
C ALA A 299 23.95 -23.00 -4.19
N GLY A 300 22.83 -23.46 -3.60
CA GLY A 300 22.77 -23.82 -2.18
C GLY A 300 23.76 -24.94 -1.81
N ASN A 301 23.92 -25.95 -2.66
CA ASN A 301 24.87 -27.04 -2.41
C ASN A 301 26.33 -26.58 -2.52
N VAL A 302 26.62 -25.69 -3.46
CA VAL A 302 27.97 -25.07 -3.57
C VAL A 302 28.27 -24.31 -2.27
N LEU A 303 27.35 -23.45 -1.81
CA LEU A 303 27.56 -22.68 -0.59
C LEU A 303 27.73 -23.59 0.63
N LYS A 304 26.92 -24.68 0.76
CA LYS A 304 27.07 -25.69 1.83
C LYS A 304 28.44 -26.35 1.82
N SER A 305 28.95 -26.74 0.65
CA SER A 305 30.26 -27.35 0.49
C SER A 305 31.37 -26.40 0.94
N GLU A 306 31.33 -25.17 0.48
CA GLU A 306 32.33 -24.16 0.77
C GLU A 306 32.38 -23.75 2.25
N LEU A 307 31.22 -23.55 2.88
CA LEU A 307 31.10 -23.30 4.32
C LEU A 307 31.64 -24.47 5.18
N SER A 308 31.77 -25.67 4.59
CA SER A 308 32.29 -26.85 5.27
C SER A 308 33.83 -26.87 5.41
N HIS A 309 34.52 -26.15 4.52
CA HIS A 309 35.97 -26.08 4.52
C HIS A 309 36.52 -25.05 5.51
N GLY A 310 35.71 -24.10 5.99
CA GLY A 310 36.09 -23.15 7.01
C GLY A 310 36.94 -21.95 6.54
N ASP A 311 37.23 -21.88 5.24
CA ASP A 311 38.09 -20.85 4.64
C ASP A 311 37.32 -19.61 4.18
N LEU A 312 36.00 -19.58 4.39
CA LEU A 312 35.10 -18.52 3.95
C LEU A 312 34.27 -18.03 5.14
N THR A 313 34.24 -16.72 5.31
CA THR A 313 33.35 -16.05 6.27
C THR A 313 32.17 -15.44 5.54
N VAL A 314 30.95 -15.81 5.95
CA VAL A 314 29.71 -15.34 5.33
C VAL A 314 28.81 -14.69 6.35
N ILE A 315 28.26 -13.53 5.96
CA ILE A 315 27.14 -12.89 6.65
C ILE A 315 25.91 -13.08 5.75
N GLY A 316 24.88 -13.78 6.21
CA GLY A 316 23.62 -13.91 5.51
C GLY A 316 22.54 -13.06 6.16
N ALA A 317 21.62 -12.50 5.38
CA ALA A 317 20.41 -11.86 5.91
C ALA A 317 19.16 -12.54 5.33
N THR A 318 18.10 -12.65 6.16
CA THR A 318 16.82 -13.24 5.73
C THR A 318 15.68 -12.79 6.64
N THR A 319 14.44 -13.05 6.22
CA THR A 319 13.26 -12.82 7.07
C THR A 319 13.05 -13.98 8.05
N ILE A 320 12.27 -13.74 9.11
CA ILE A 320 11.93 -14.79 10.10
C ILE A 320 11.16 -15.94 9.43
N ASP A 321 10.24 -15.62 8.55
CA ASP A 321 9.41 -16.60 7.85
C ASP A 321 10.23 -17.48 6.91
N GLU A 322 11.12 -16.88 6.12
CA GLU A 322 11.98 -17.62 5.20
C GLU A 322 13.05 -18.44 5.95
N TYR A 323 13.56 -17.92 7.06
CA TYR A 323 14.43 -18.70 7.95
C TYR A 323 13.77 -19.99 8.41
N ARG A 324 12.55 -19.90 8.95
CA ARG A 324 11.81 -21.06 9.45
C ARG A 324 11.43 -22.06 8.35
N LYS A 325 11.09 -21.55 7.15
CA LYS A 325 10.64 -22.41 6.04
C LYS A 325 11.77 -23.10 5.28
N ILE A 326 12.89 -22.42 5.11
CA ILE A 326 13.95 -22.84 4.16
C ILE A 326 15.23 -23.20 4.90
N ILE A 327 15.68 -22.41 5.88
CA ILE A 327 17.00 -22.53 6.47
C ILE A 327 17.01 -23.43 7.70
N GLU A 328 16.11 -23.20 8.64
CA GLU A 328 16.03 -23.96 9.90
C GLU A 328 15.84 -25.48 9.69
N PRO A 329 15.00 -25.95 8.74
CA PRO A 329 14.86 -27.38 8.46
C PRO A 329 16.12 -28.00 7.84
N ASP A 330 16.99 -27.20 7.22
CA ASP A 330 18.26 -27.67 6.66
C ASP A 330 19.36 -27.69 7.72
N HIS A 331 19.38 -28.77 8.48
CA HIS A 331 20.35 -28.92 9.57
C HIS A 331 21.82 -28.85 9.14
N ALA A 332 22.13 -29.20 7.87
CA ALA A 332 23.49 -29.12 7.35
C ALA A 332 23.95 -27.67 7.16
N PHE A 333 23.03 -26.79 6.78
CA PHE A 333 23.28 -25.38 6.59
C PHE A 333 23.18 -24.60 7.90
N SER A 334 22.10 -24.77 8.66
CA SER A 334 21.84 -24.00 9.89
C SER A 334 22.93 -24.17 10.96
N ARG A 335 23.61 -25.33 11.06
CA ARG A 335 24.71 -25.57 12.00
C ARG A 335 25.97 -24.74 11.71
N ARG A 336 26.09 -24.14 10.53
CA ARG A 336 27.25 -23.38 10.08
C ARG A 336 27.16 -21.90 10.42
N PHE A 337 25.98 -21.46 10.79
CA PHE A 337 25.72 -20.07 11.14
C PHE A 337 25.39 -19.91 12.62
N GLU A 338 25.82 -18.79 13.19
CA GLU A 338 25.26 -18.30 14.44
C GLU A 338 24.17 -17.27 14.09
N VAL A 339 22.98 -17.44 14.68
CA VAL A 339 21.80 -16.64 14.34
C VAL A 339 21.71 -15.42 15.23
N ILE A 340 21.63 -14.24 14.62
CA ILE A 340 21.36 -12.96 15.31
C ILE A 340 19.95 -12.52 14.91
N GLN A 341 19.07 -12.39 15.91
CA GLN A 341 17.73 -11.87 15.67
C GLN A 341 17.71 -10.34 15.81
N VAL A 342 17.34 -9.65 14.73
CA VAL A 342 17.16 -8.20 14.69
C VAL A 342 15.66 -7.90 14.80
N SER A 343 15.26 -7.34 15.93
CA SER A 343 13.87 -6.95 16.17
C SER A 343 13.58 -5.52 15.72
N GLU A 344 12.31 -5.20 15.53
CA GLU A 344 11.87 -3.84 15.26
C GLU A 344 12.28 -2.91 16.41
N PRO A 345 12.90 -1.74 16.13
CA PRO A 345 13.30 -0.79 17.17
C PRO A 345 12.07 -0.18 17.87
N ASP A 346 12.25 0.23 19.11
CA ASP A 346 11.25 1.04 19.79
C ASP A 346 11.14 2.44 19.18
N ILE A 347 10.07 3.17 19.52
CA ILE A 347 9.78 4.49 18.94
C ILE A 347 10.94 5.47 19.18
N LYS A 348 11.57 5.44 20.37
CA LYS A 348 12.66 6.36 20.71
C LYS A 348 13.90 6.09 19.85
N SER A 349 14.29 4.83 19.75
CA SER A 349 15.40 4.40 18.92
C SER A 349 15.15 4.67 17.44
N ALA A 350 13.93 4.44 16.96
CA ALA A 350 13.55 4.73 15.58
C ALA A 350 13.59 6.23 15.24
N ILE A 351 13.19 7.10 16.18
CA ILE A 351 13.32 8.57 16.00
C ILE A 351 14.80 8.96 15.86
N GLN A 352 15.70 8.40 16.69
CA GLN A 352 17.13 8.68 16.59
C GLN A 352 17.73 8.16 15.27
N MET A 353 17.31 6.97 14.83
CA MET A 353 17.69 6.44 13.52
C MET A 353 17.22 7.36 12.39
N LEU A 354 15.99 7.87 12.45
CA LEU A 354 15.44 8.75 11.42
C LEU A 354 16.16 10.10 11.39
N HIS A 355 16.52 10.66 12.53
CA HIS A 355 17.36 11.87 12.62
C HIS A 355 18.72 11.69 11.97
N SER A 356 19.33 10.50 12.03
CA SER A 356 20.65 10.27 11.44
C SER A 356 20.63 10.31 9.91
N VAL A 357 19.53 9.88 9.29
CA VAL A 357 19.37 9.87 7.82
C VAL A 357 18.65 11.12 7.28
N GLN A 358 18.02 11.90 8.17
CA GLN A 358 17.22 13.09 7.82
C GLN A 358 17.95 14.04 6.87
N LYS A 359 19.24 14.31 7.15
CA LYS A 359 20.03 15.28 6.37
C LYS A 359 20.12 14.91 4.89
N GLN A 360 20.26 13.63 4.57
CA GLN A 360 20.36 13.17 3.18
C GLN A 360 19.08 13.47 2.38
N TYR A 361 17.91 13.22 3.00
CA TYR A 361 16.62 13.49 2.37
C TYR A 361 16.33 14.98 2.25
N VAL A 362 16.70 15.77 3.28
CA VAL A 362 16.61 17.25 3.25
C VAL A 362 17.48 17.82 2.13
N ASP A 363 18.71 17.35 2.00
CA ASP A 363 19.66 17.79 0.96
C ASP A 363 19.17 17.41 -0.45
N TYR A 364 18.55 16.22 -0.60
CA TYR A 364 18.01 15.75 -1.87
C TYR A 364 16.74 16.48 -2.32
N HIS A 365 15.80 16.71 -1.39
CA HIS A 365 14.53 17.34 -1.72
C HIS A 365 14.58 18.87 -1.60
N HIS A 366 15.61 19.44 -0.99
CA HIS A 366 15.77 20.88 -0.71
C HIS A 366 14.62 21.47 0.13
N VAL A 367 14.05 20.68 1.03
CA VAL A 367 12.98 21.03 1.94
C VAL A 367 13.38 20.63 3.37
N ARG A 368 13.24 21.55 4.32
CA ARG A 368 13.54 21.26 5.72
C ARG A 368 12.38 20.49 6.38
N ILE A 369 12.67 19.80 7.46
CA ILE A 369 11.66 19.13 8.28
C ILE A 369 11.94 19.39 9.76
N SER A 370 10.89 19.69 10.53
CA SER A 370 11.00 19.93 11.96
C SER A 370 11.26 18.62 12.74
N ASN A 371 11.90 18.74 13.90
CA ASN A 371 12.17 17.56 14.77
C ASN A 371 10.85 16.90 15.23
N GLU A 372 9.81 17.68 15.41
CA GLU A 372 8.47 17.20 15.78
C GLU A 372 7.85 16.38 14.64
N ALA A 373 8.01 16.83 13.39
CA ALA A 373 7.54 16.11 12.21
C ALA A 373 8.32 14.80 11.99
N VAL A 374 9.62 14.78 12.26
CA VAL A 374 10.43 13.54 12.25
C VAL A 374 9.91 12.54 13.28
N ALA A 375 9.64 12.98 14.51
CA ALA A 375 9.06 12.12 15.53
C ALA A 375 7.67 11.63 15.14
N GLU A 376 6.88 12.49 14.48
CA GLU A 376 5.53 12.13 14.03
C GLU A 376 5.58 11.14 12.85
N CYS A 377 6.54 11.24 11.94
CA CYS A 377 6.76 10.22 10.90
C CYS A 377 6.89 8.81 11.52
N VAL A 378 7.65 8.68 12.61
CA VAL A 378 7.83 7.38 13.30
C VAL A 378 6.53 6.92 13.95
N ARG A 379 5.82 7.82 14.64
CA ARG A 379 4.56 7.49 15.34
C ARG A 379 3.48 7.07 14.36
N LEU A 380 3.29 7.85 13.30
CA LEU A 380 2.27 7.58 12.29
C LEU A 380 2.62 6.36 11.45
N ALA A 381 3.89 6.16 11.08
CA ALA A 381 4.32 4.95 10.40
C ALA A 381 4.06 3.70 11.26
N LYS A 382 4.45 3.71 12.55
CA LYS A 382 4.19 2.60 13.47
C LYS A 382 2.71 2.30 13.62
N ARG A 383 1.87 3.34 13.64
CA ARG A 383 0.44 3.21 13.85
C ARG A 383 -0.30 2.76 12.59
N TYR A 384 0.03 3.31 11.43
CA TYR A 384 -0.80 3.23 10.22
C TYR A 384 -0.16 2.47 9.05
N ILE A 385 1.18 2.32 9.02
CA ILE A 385 1.88 1.61 7.95
C ILE A 385 2.33 0.24 8.49
N LYS A 386 1.54 -0.81 8.25
CA LYS A 386 1.76 -2.14 8.82
C LYS A 386 2.45 -3.13 7.89
N ASP A 387 2.54 -2.81 6.61
CA ASP A 387 3.21 -3.61 5.56
C ASP A 387 4.73 -3.68 5.74
N ARG A 388 5.31 -2.69 6.42
CA ARG A 388 6.74 -2.60 6.73
C ARG A 388 6.97 -2.23 8.19
N ARG A 389 8.10 -2.68 8.74
CA ARG A 389 8.51 -2.35 10.11
C ARG A 389 9.33 -1.07 10.18
N LEU A 390 9.44 -0.51 11.38
CA LEU A 390 10.40 0.56 11.67
C LEU A 390 11.84 0.03 11.56
N PRO A 391 12.79 0.86 11.09
CA PRO A 391 12.67 2.27 10.69
C PRO A 391 12.22 2.49 9.24
N ASP A 392 12.22 1.47 8.37
CA ASP A 392 11.97 1.59 6.93
C ASP A 392 10.63 2.26 6.60
N SER A 393 9.56 1.88 7.30
CA SER A 393 8.24 2.51 7.14
C SER A 393 8.25 4.02 7.43
N ALA A 394 9.02 4.46 8.44
CA ALA A 394 9.14 5.87 8.80
C ALA A 394 10.05 6.64 7.84
N ILE A 395 11.13 6.02 7.37
CA ILE A 395 12.02 6.58 6.33
C ILE A 395 11.24 6.80 5.04
N GLY A 396 10.47 5.79 4.60
CA GLY A 396 9.63 5.91 3.41
C GLY A 396 8.54 6.99 3.54
N LEU A 397 7.97 7.18 4.75
CA LEU A 397 7.03 8.26 5.01
C LEU A 397 7.68 9.63 4.96
N LEU A 398 8.89 9.78 5.52
CA LEU A 398 9.69 11.00 5.45
C LEU A 398 9.96 11.39 3.98
N ASP A 399 10.47 10.45 3.20
CA ASP A 399 10.80 10.63 1.79
C ASP A 399 9.56 11.06 0.97
N MET A 400 8.45 10.33 1.12
CA MET A 400 7.18 10.66 0.47
C MET A 400 6.68 12.06 0.85
N THR A 401 6.82 12.46 2.11
CA THR A 401 6.36 13.77 2.59
C THR A 401 7.19 14.91 1.99
N LEU A 402 8.51 14.77 2.00
CA LEU A 402 9.41 15.76 1.39
C LEU A 402 9.21 15.86 -0.12
N SER A 403 9.02 14.73 -0.80
CA SER A 403 8.69 14.67 -2.22
C SER A 403 7.35 15.37 -2.54
N ALA A 404 6.32 15.11 -1.73
CA ALA A 404 5.02 15.74 -1.92
C ALA A 404 5.08 17.27 -1.76
N ILE A 405 5.83 17.78 -0.77
CA ILE A 405 6.06 19.23 -0.58
C ILE A 405 6.83 19.82 -1.75
N LYS A 406 7.89 19.16 -2.22
CA LYS A 406 8.63 19.59 -3.40
C LYS A 406 7.69 19.75 -4.60
N MET A 407 6.84 18.76 -4.84
CA MET A 407 5.84 18.80 -5.92
C MET A 407 4.83 19.93 -5.74
N VAL A 408 4.33 20.17 -4.51
CA VAL A 408 3.44 21.30 -4.21
C VAL A 408 4.12 22.63 -4.51
N ASN A 409 5.37 22.80 -4.09
CA ASN A 409 6.13 24.03 -4.30
C ASN A 409 6.42 24.31 -5.79
N GLU A 410 6.59 23.27 -6.63
CA GLU A 410 6.92 23.39 -8.05
C GLU A 410 5.69 23.53 -8.95
N THR A 411 4.63 22.79 -8.66
CA THR A 411 3.47 22.65 -9.58
C THR A 411 2.14 23.03 -8.96
N GLY A 412 2.03 23.14 -7.65
CA GLY A 412 0.78 23.33 -6.92
C GLY A 412 0.01 24.56 -7.40
N LYS A 413 0.65 25.72 -7.45
CA LYS A 413 0.04 26.99 -7.91
C LYS A 413 -0.53 26.84 -9.33
N LYS A 414 0.26 26.34 -10.26
CA LYS A 414 -0.16 26.17 -11.67
C LYS A 414 -1.33 25.21 -11.82
N ASN A 415 -1.36 24.14 -11.04
CA ASN A 415 -2.46 23.20 -11.06
C ASN A 415 -3.76 23.82 -10.56
N VAL A 416 -3.70 24.60 -9.48
CA VAL A 416 -4.88 25.32 -8.95
C VAL A 416 -5.36 26.40 -9.93
N GLU A 417 -4.47 27.18 -10.53
CA GLU A 417 -4.80 28.18 -11.56
C GLU A 417 -5.49 27.54 -12.78
N THR A 418 -5.02 26.36 -13.21
CA THR A 418 -5.66 25.60 -14.31
C THR A 418 -7.09 25.17 -13.95
N LEU A 419 -7.32 24.75 -12.70
CA LEU A 419 -8.66 24.36 -12.24
C LEU A 419 -9.59 25.57 -12.11
N LEU A 420 -9.06 26.73 -11.65
CA LEU A 420 -9.82 27.99 -11.62
C LEU A 420 -10.20 28.43 -13.03
N SER A 421 -9.29 28.35 -13.99
CA SER A 421 -9.61 28.66 -15.40
C SER A 421 -10.68 27.75 -15.95
N GLY A 422 -10.64 26.45 -15.64
CA GLY A 422 -11.67 25.49 -16.03
C GLY A 422 -13.03 25.80 -15.39
N LEU A 423 -13.06 26.24 -14.13
CA LEU A 423 -14.28 26.69 -13.47
C LEU A 423 -14.86 27.94 -14.15
N ASP A 424 -14.02 28.92 -14.48
CA ASP A 424 -14.44 30.16 -15.17
C ASP A 424 -14.95 29.89 -16.59
N GLU A 425 -14.43 28.89 -17.30
CA GLU A 425 -14.92 28.43 -18.60
C GLU A 425 -16.30 27.81 -18.49
N ILE A 426 -16.53 26.91 -17.52
CA ILE A 426 -17.84 26.28 -17.28
C ILE A 426 -18.90 27.33 -16.92
N GLU A 427 -18.56 28.35 -16.11
CA GLU A 427 -19.50 29.40 -15.77
C GLU A 427 -19.92 30.26 -16.98
N LYS A 428 -19.01 30.54 -17.91
CA LYS A 428 -19.23 31.38 -19.10
C LYS A 428 -19.89 30.65 -20.26
N ASP A 429 -19.87 29.31 -20.24
CA ASP A 429 -20.47 28.51 -21.31
C ASP A 429 -21.99 28.73 -21.36
N GLU A 430 -22.61 28.65 -22.54
CA GLU A 430 -24.06 28.81 -22.76
C GLU A 430 -24.85 27.48 -22.66
N LYS A 431 -24.24 26.43 -22.13
CA LYS A 431 -24.83 25.10 -21.93
C LYS A 431 -25.98 25.11 -20.92
N ASP A 432 -26.80 24.04 -20.95
CA ASP A 432 -27.86 23.84 -19.97
C ASP A 432 -27.31 23.60 -18.55
N LEU A 433 -28.08 24.04 -17.54
CA LEU A 433 -27.71 23.90 -16.12
C LEU A 433 -27.36 22.46 -15.71
N GLN A 434 -27.98 21.46 -16.31
CA GLN A 434 -27.67 20.05 -16.02
C GLN A 434 -26.29 19.64 -16.55
N GLU A 435 -25.95 20.03 -17.77
CA GLU A 435 -24.63 19.78 -18.37
C GLU A 435 -23.52 20.47 -17.58
N LYS A 436 -23.72 21.74 -17.20
CA LYS A 436 -22.77 22.49 -16.35
C LYS A 436 -22.56 21.82 -14.99
N THR A 437 -23.62 21.28 -14.39
CA THR A 437 -23.51 20.59 -13.08
C THR A 437 -22.68 19.30 -13.20
N GLU A 438 -22.81 18.54 -14.30
CA GLU A 438 -21.98 17.36 -14.53
C GLU A 438 -20.52 17.72 -14.85
N GLU A 439 -20.27 18.83 -15.55
CA GLU A 439 -18.93 19.35 -15.78
C GLU A 439 -18.27 19.80 -14.47
N LEU A 440 -19.02 20.46 -13.55
CA LEU A 440 -18.51 20.83 -12.22
C LEU A 440 -18.19 19.60 -11.36
N LYS A 441 -19.01 18.55 -11.41
CA LYS A 441 -18.69 17.28 -10.72
C LYS A 441 -17.43 16.63 -11.29
N THR A 442 -17.26 16.71 -12.61
CA THR A 442 -16.04 16.24 -13.27
C THR A 442 -14.82 17.08 -12.83
N LEU A 443 -14.97 18.39 -12.75
CA LEU A 443 -13.91 19.29 -12.27
C LEU A 443 -13.54 18.99 -10.80
N LEU A 444 -14.53 18.73 -9.95
CA LEU A 444 -14.33 18.31 -8.56
C LEU A 444 -13.55 16.97 -8.49
N PHE A 445 -13.92 16.01 -9.32
CA PHE A 445 -13.20 14.73 -9.41
C PHE A 445 -11.75 14.94 -9.88
N VAL A 446 -11.54 15.80 -10.88
CA VAL A 446 -10.19 16.15 -11.37
C VAL A 446 -9.39 16.86 -10.27
N MET A 447 -9.99 17.77 -9.52
CA MET A 447 -9.35 18.45 -8.38
C MET A 447 -8.82 17.45 -7.37
N HIS A 448 -9.64 16.49 -6.94
CA HIS A 448 -9.23 15.49 -5.96
C HIS A 448 -8.14 14.52 -6.46
N ASN A 449 -8.09 14.25 -7.76
CA ASN A 449 -7.10 13.34 -8.33
C ASN A 449 -5.79 14.04 -8.74
N LYS A 450 -5.83 15.33 -9.07
CA LYS A 450 -4.68 16.08 -9.59
C LYS A 450 -3.90 16.80 -8.50
N LEU A 451 -4.58 17.24 -7.45
CA LEU A 451 -3.94 18.00 -6.38
C LEU A 451 -3.32 17.08 -5.32
N SER A 452 -2.19 17.54 -4.77
CA SER A 452 -1.51 16.85 -3.67
C SER A 452 -2.44 16.76 -2.43
N PRO A 453 -2.39 15.65 -1.69
CA PRO A 453 -3.11 15.49 -0.42
C PRO A 453 -2.87 16.64 0.58
N ILE A 454 -1.67 17.21 0.56
CA ILE A 454 -1.30 18.34 1.43
C ILE A 454 -2.12 19.58 1.09
N LEU A 455 -2.36 19.85 -0.21
CA LEU A 455 -3.25 20.91 -0.64
C LEU A 455 -4.70 20.59 -0.28
N LEU A 456 -5.19 19.42 -0.64
CA LEU A 456 -6.58 19.03 -0.36
C LEU A 456 -6.93 19.09 1.12
N GLY A 457 -6.00 18.77 1.99
CA GLY A 457 -6.19 18.84 3.44
C GLY A 457 -6.37 20.27 4.00
N VAL A 458 -6.03 21.31 3.24
CA VAL A 458 -6.24 22.71 3.64
C VAL A 458 -7.70 23.15 3.46
N ILE A 459 -8.48 22.44 2.63
CA ILE A 459 -9.89 22.76 2.40
C ILE A 459 -10.67 22.44 3.68
N PRO A 460 -11.43 23.41 4.24
CA PRO A 460 -12.29 23.13 5.39
C PRO A 460 -13.41 22.14 5.01
N ASP A 461 -13.60 21.08 5.83
CA ASP A 461 -14.65 20.06 5.64
C ASP A 461 -16.00 20.56 6.20
N GLU A 462 -16.58 21.59 5.65
CA GLU A 462 -17.89 22.06 6.10
C GLU A 462 -19.05 21.54 5.24
N ALA A 463 -18.79 21.00 4.06
CA ALA A 463 -19.83 20.45 3.19
C ALA A 463 -19.65 18.94 2.98
N ASP A 464 -20.72 18.18 3.18
CA ASP A 464 -20.77 16.81 2.66
C ASP A 464 -20.85 16.91 1.13
N ILE A 465 -19.69 16.68 0.47
CA ILE A 465 -19.54 16.81 -0.99
C ILE A 465 -20.58 15.98 -1.75
N HIS A 466 -21.09 14.91 -1.13
CA HIS A 466 -22.15 14.07 -1.69
C HIS A 466 -23.55 14.70 -1.59
N GLU A 467 -23.72 15.72 -0.76
CA GLU A 467 -24.99 16.45 -0.62
C GLU A 467 -25.07 17.67 -1.57
N LEU A 468 -23.96 18.16 -2.12
CA LEU A 468 -23.93 19.27 -3.07
C LEU A 468 -24.43 18.81 -4.45
N GLN A 469 -25.67 19.15 -4.79
CA GLN A 469 -26.31 18.74 -6.04
C GLN A 469 -26.73 19.91 -6.93
N GLU A 470 -26.90 21.08 -6.36
CA GLU A 470 -27.31 22.28 -7.09
C GLU A 470 -26.11 23.00 -7.71
N TYR A 471 -26.29 23.57 -8.90
CA TYR A 471 -25.25 24.27 -9.65
C TYR A 471 -24.61 25.40 -8.84
N GLU A 472 -25.44 26.24 -8.17
CA GLU A 472 -24.96 27.39 -7.41
C GLU A 472 -24.15 26.99 -6.17
N GLU A 473 -24.58 25.94 -5.45
CA GLU A 473 -23.88 25.43 -4.27
C GLU A 473 -22.52 24.83 -4.65
N LEU A 474 -22.48 24.01 -5.72
CA LEU A 474 -21.27 23.35 -6.19
C LEU A 474 -20.26 24.37 -6.73
N THR A 475 -20.73 25.38 -7.50
CA THR A 475 -19.89 26.47 -8.00
C THR A 475 -19.30 27.29 -6.86
N GLY A 476 -20.15 27.67 -5.90
CA GLY A 476 -19.71 28.42 -4.71
C GLY A 476 -18.67 27.67 -3.89
N TYR A 477 -18.89 26.37 -3.66
CA TYR A 477 -17.93 25.50 -2.96
C TYR A 477 -16.59 25.40 -3.71
N LEU A 478 -16.62 25.07 -5.01
CA LEU A 478 -15.40 24.93 -5.81
C LEU A 478 -14.60 26.24 -5.87
N ARG A 479 -15.27 27.38 -6.08
CA ARG A 479 -14.63 28.69 -6.13
C ARG A 479 -13.98 29.05 -4.81
N ASN A 480 -14.66 28.83 -3.69
CA ASN A 480 -14.10 29.06 -2.37
C ASN A 480 -12.90 28.15 -2.08
N ALA A 481 -13.06 26.84 -2.32
CA ALA A 481 -12.00 25.85 -2.13
C ALA A 481 -10.75 26.18 -2.96
N LEU A 482 -10.92 26.44 -4.28
CA LEU A 482 -9.81 26.77 -5.17
C LEU A 482 -9.11 28.09 -4.79
N ASN A 483 -9.83 29.10 -4.32
CA ASN A 483 -9.23 30.32 -3.85
C ASN A 483 -8.41 30.12 -2.56
N VAL A 484 -8.89 29.34 -1.61
CA VAL A 484 -8.13 28.95 -0.40
C VAL A 484 -6.87 28.21 -0.79
N LEU A 485 -6.98 27.25 -1.71
CA LEU A 485 -5.85 26.49 -2.22
C LEU A 485 -4.82 27.35 -2.94
N LEU A 486 -5.26 28.34 -3.72
CA LEU A 486 -4.38 29.27 -4.42
C LEU A 486 -3.58 30.12 -3.41
N GLN A 487 -4.23 30.68 -2.41
CA GLN A 487 -3.56 31.44 -1.36
C GLN A 487 -2.52 30.60 -0.60
N PHE A 488 -2.80 29.34 -0.37
CA PHE A 488 -1.86 28.42 0.26
C PHE A 488 -0.70 28.07 -0.67
N ALA A 489 -0.99 27.74 -1.94
CA ALA A 489 0.01 27.36 -2.95
C ALA A 489 0.92 28.53 -3.39
N GLU A 490 0.54 29.79 -3.13
CA GLU A 490 1.39 30.97 -3.35
C GLU A 490 2.55 31.06 -2.35
N LYS A 491 2.40 30.47 -1.18
CA LYS A 491 3.44 30.44 -0.16
C LYS A 491 4.28 29.20 -0.32
N LYS A 492 5.58 29.37 -0.58
CA LYS A 492 6.50 28.24 -0.61
C LYS A 492 6.63 27.63 0.79
N ILE A 493 6.39 26.33 0.90
CA ILE A 493 6.56 25.58 2.14
C ILE A 493 8.05 25.28 2.29
N GLU A 494 8.72 25.94 3.22
CA GLU A 494 10.16 25.77 3.48
C GLU A 494 10.47 24.66 4.48
N GLU A 495 9.55 24.38 5.39
CA GLU A 495 9.70 23.44 6.47
C GLU A 495 8.44 22.58 6.66
N VAL A 496 8.64 21.26 6.71
CA VAL A 496 7.58 20.27 6.95
C VAL A 496 7.27 20.21 8.43
N GLY A 497 6.01 20.35 8.77
CA GLY A 497 5.47 20.15 10.12
C GLY A 497 4.71 18.84 10.28
N ILE A 498 4.05 18.68 11.41
CA ILE A 498 3.23 17.50 11.75
C ILE A 498 2.05 17.33 10.78
N TYR A 499 1.49 18.44 10.34
CA TYR A 499 0.32 18.47 9.47
C TYR A 499 0.57 17.82 8.10
N GLU A 500 1.70 18.16 7.46
CA GLU A 500 2.05 17.64 6.15
C GLU A 500 2.30 16.14 6.19
N VAL A 501 2.95 15.64 7.25
CA VAL A 501 3.16 14.22 7.49
C VAL A 501 1.81 13.50 7.63
N ALA A 502 0.89 14.07 8.42
CA ALA A 502 -0.43 13.50 8.63
C ALA A 502 -1.26 13.45 7.35
N ALA A 503 -1.18 14.50 6.50
CA ALA A 503 -1.88 14.57 5.23
C ALA A 503 -1.42 13.47 4.25
N VAL A 504 -0.12 13.18 4.20
CA VAL A 504 0.44 12.12 3.36
C VAL A 504 0.00 10.74 3.85
N VAL A 505 -0.01 10.50 5.16
CA VAL A 505 -0.51 9.23 5.72
C VAL A 505 -2.00 9.06 5.44
N ALA A 506 -2.80 10.14 5.58
CA ALA A 506 -4.22 10.13 5.28
C ALA A 506 -4.49 9.68 3.84
N SER A 507 -3.76 10.24 2.89
CA SER A 507 -3.88 9.85 1.49
C SER A 507 -3.48 8.41 1.22
N LYS A 508 -2.40 7.93 1.83
CA LYS A 508 -1.90 6.56 1.64
C LYS A 508 -2.83 5.50 2.22
N THR A 509 -3.49 5.82 3.33
CA THR A 509 -4.30 4.86 4.09
C THR A 509 -5.80 5.03 3.86
N GLY A 510 -6.22 6.13 3.21
CA GLY A 510 -7.63 6.49 3.07
C GLY A 510 -8.27 6.99 4.37
N ILE A 511 -7.49 7.17 5.45
CA ILE A 511 -7.97 7.61 6.75
C ILE A 511 -7.73 9.12 6.89
N PRO A 512 -8.74 9.96 7.14
CA PRO A 512 -8.55 11.41 7.27
C PRO A 512 -7.81 11.76 8.57
N ILE A 513 -6.48 11.74 8.54
CA ILE A 513 -5.61 11.96 9.72
C ILE A 513 -5.40 13.46 9.99
N GLY A 514 -5.38 14.30 8.96
CA GLY A 514 -5.20 15.76 9.12
C GLY A 514 -6.24 16.45 10.00
N LYS A 515 -7.41 15.83 10.16
CA LYS A 515 -8.54 16.31 10.97
C LYS A 515 -8.69 15.58 12.32
N ILE A 516 -7.85 14.56 12.59
CA ILE A 516 -8.01 13.68 13.77
C ILE A 516 -7.68 14.40 15.08
N GLN A 517 -6.73 15.33 15.12
CA GLN A 517 -6.28 15.91 16.41
C GLN A 517 -7.27 16.90 17.06
N SER A 518 -8.01 17.67 16.29
CA SER A 518 -9.02 18.58 16.84
C SER A 518 -10.45 18.04 16.74
N GLN A 519 -10.81 17.40 15.64
CA GLN A 519 -12.15 16.85 15.41
C GLN A 519 -12.39 15.47 16.05
N GLU A 520 -11.36 14.62 16.24
CA GLU A 520 -11.53 13.33 16.94
C GLU A 520 -12.05 13.54 18.37
N LYS A 521 -11.49 14.53 19.07
CA LYS A 521 -11.94 14.87 20.42
C LYS A 521 -13.39 15.37 20.42
N GLU A 522 -13.73 16.22 19.47
CA GLU A 522 -15.10 16.78 19.37
C GLU A 522 -16.10 15.73 18.90
N ARG A 523 -15.73 14.88 17.96
CA ARG A 523 -16.53 13.73 17.52
C ARG A 523 -16.74 12.69 18.61
N LEU A 524 -15.70 12.35 19.35
CA LEU A 524 -15.81 11.44 20.48
C LEU A 524 -16.75 11.99 21.54
N LEU A 525 -16.68 13.29 21.84
CA LEU A 525 -17.58 13.94 22.78
C LEU A 525 -19.04 14.00 22.27
N ASN A 526 -19.24 14.15 20.96
CA ASN A 526 -20.56 14.21 20.31
C ASN A 526 -21.07 12.85 19.80
N MET A 527 -20.31 11.78 20.00
CA MET A 527 -20.59 10.44 19.42
C MET A 527 -21.97 9.92 19.87
N GLU A 528 -22.35 10.09 21.13
CA GLU A 528 -23.65 9.68 21.62
C GLU A 528 -24.79 10.34 20.85
N GLY A 529 -24.70 11.66 20.57
CA GLY A 529 -25.68 12.39 19.79
C GLY A 529 -25.80 11.90 18.36
N TYR A 530 -24.65 11.55 17.74
CA TYR A 530 -24.61 10.97 16.40
C TYR A 530 -25.26 9.57 16.36
N LEU A 531 -24.91 8.70 17.28
CA LEU A 531 -25.47 7.34 17.35
C LEU A 531 -26.98 7.36 17.61
N ARG A 532 -27.50 8.30 18.43
CA ARG A 532 -28.93 8.47 18.71
C ARG A 532 -29.77 8.84 17.47
N ARG A 533 -29.18 9.51 16.47
CA ARG A 533 -29.87 9.84 15.21
C ARG A 533 -30.15 8.61 14.36
N ARG A 534 -29.28 7.60 14.42
CA ARG A 534 -29.38 6.37 13.63
C ARG A 534 -30.05 5.21 14.40
N VAL A 535 -29.72 5.06 15.68
CA VAL A 535 -30.22 3.98 16.54
C VAL A 535 -31.17 4.57 17.58
N VAL A 536 -32.45 4.54 17.27
CA VAL A 536 -33.47 5.18 18.08
C VAL A 536 -34.02 4.24 19.17
N GLY A 537 -34.28 4.79 20.36
CA GLY A 537 -34.88 4.06 21.47
C GLY A 537 -33.94 3.14 22.25
N GLN A 538 -32.62 3.32 22.09
CA GLN A 538 -31.60 2.55 22.80
C GLN A 538 -30.69 3.47 23.65
N ASP A 539 -31.25 4.53 24.23
CA ASP A 539 -30.48 5.60 24.87
C ASP A 539 -29.47 5.12 25.93
N GLN A 540 -29.88 4.16 26.76
CA GLN A 540 -29.00 3.62 27.79
C GLN A 540 -27.86 2.77 27.18
N ALA A 541 -28.19 1.94 26.19
CA ALA A 541 -27.19 1.13 25.49
C ALA A 541 -26.16 2.01 24.81
N LEU A 542 -26.59 3.09 24.14
CA LEU A 542 -25.71 4.04 23.46
C LEU A 542 -24.82 4.79 24.45
N LYS A 543 -25.36 5.21 25.59
CA LYS A 543 -24.59 5.89 26.63
C LYS A 543 -23.51 4.97 27.23
N THR A 544 -23.86 3.76 27.64
CA THR A 544 -22.93 2.80 28.21
C THR A 544 -21.79 2.51 27.26
N LEU A 545 -22.11 2.30 25.97
CA LEU A 545 -21.11 2.04 24.93
C LEU A 545 -20.19 3.24 24.71
N THR A 546 -20.77 4.45 24.64
CA THR A 546 -20.00 5.69 24.43
C THR A 546 -19.06 5.96 25.58
N ASP A 547 -19.53 5.83 26.82
CA ASP A 547 -18.73 6.04 28.03
C ASP A 547 -17.52 5.08 28.05
N ALA A 548 -17.73 3.80 27.74
CA ALA A 548 -16.66 2.80 27.69
C ALA A 548 -15.64 3.07 26.55
N ILE A 549 -16.10 3.54 25.40
CA ILE A 549 -15.20 3.93 24.30
C ILE A 549 -14.38 5.16 24.67
N LEU A 550 -14.98 6.16 25.32
CA LEU A 550 -14.28 7.35 25.80
C LEU A 550 -13.22 7.00 26.85
N GLU A 551 -13.52 6.11 27.79
CA GLU A 551 -12.56 5.59 28.77
C GLU A 551 -11.37 4.93 28.07
N SER A 552 -11.63 4.05 27.11
CA SER A 552 -10.58 3.39 26.33
C SER A 552 -9.69 4.39 25.57
N ARG A 553 -10.29 5.36 24.92
CA ARG A 553 -9.56 6.38 24.13
C ARG A 553 -8.80 7.38 24.98
N SER A 554 -9.16 7.54 26.25
CA SER A 554 -8.41 8.36 27.21
C SER A 554 -7.06 7.74 27.64
N GLY A 555 -6.77 6.51 27.20
CA GLY A 555 -5.52 5.79 27.51
C GLY A 555 -5.53 5.05 28.84
N MET A 556 -6.70 4.84 29.42
CA MET A 556 -6.85 4.09 30.70
C MET A 556 -6.86 2.57 30.50
N ASN A 557 -6.96 2.09 29.26
CA ASN A 557 -6.92 0.66 28.94
C ASN A 557 -5.49 0.11 28.88
N LYS A 558 -5.36 -1.21 29.05
CA LYS A 558 -4.06 -1.90 28.88
C LYS A 558 -3.59 -1.77 27.43
N PRO A 559 -2.32 -1.41 27.19
CA PRO A 559 -1.77 -1.33 25.84
C PRO A 559 -1.87 -2.67 25.10
N GLY A 560 -2.27 -2.62 23.84
CA GLY A 560 -2.34 -3.80 22.98
C GLY A 560 -3.70 -4.48 22.91
N GLN A 561 -4.61 -4.25 23.84
CA GLN A 561 -5.99 -4.77 23.77
C GLN A 561 -6.85 -4.00 22.74
N PRO A 562 -7.95 -4.56 22.21
CA PRO A 562 -8.94 -3.84 21.43
C PRO A 562 -9.45 -2.57 22.12
N ILE A 563 -9.93 -1.59 21.35
CA ILE A 563 -10.56 -0.37 21.90
C ILE A 563 -11.68 -0.74 22.89
N GLY A 564 -12.41 -1.80 22.59
CA GLY A 564 -13.40 -2.38 23.50
C GLY A 564 -13.99 -3.66 22.90
N SER A 565 -14.44 -4.54 23.81
CA SER A 565 -15.13 -5.78 23.50
C SER A 565 -16.51 -5.76 24.13
N PHE A 566 -17.55 -5.56 23.30
CA PHE A 566 -18.91 -5.34 23.79
C PHE A 566 -19.83 -6.49 23.40
N PHE A 567 -20.73 -6.83 24.32
CA PHE A 567 -21.74 -7.84 24.06
C PHE A 567 -23.13 -7.20 23.98
N LEU A 568 -23.72 -7.20 22.78
CA LEU A 568 -25.01 -6.60 22.50
C LEU A 568 -26.11 -7.67 22.70
N LEU A 569 -26.85 -7.57 23.78
CA LEU A 569 -27.85 -8.53 24.20
C LEU A 569 -29.27 -8.00 23.96
N GLY A 570 -30.12 -8.76 23.32
CA GLY A 570 -31.53 -8.36 23.17
C GLY A 570 -32.25 -8.99 21.98
N PRO A 571 -33.56 -8.72 21.83
CA PRO A 571 -34.37 -9.32 20.78
C PRO A 571 -33.90 -9.02 19.39
N THR A 572 -34.31 -9.83 18.42
CA THR A 572 -34.00 -9.60 16.99
C THR A 572 -34.72 -8.33 16.51
N GLY A 573 -34.01 -7.55 15.66
CA GLY A 573 -34.60 -6.36 15.05
C GLY A 573 -34.63 -5.10 15.93
N THR A 574 -33.89 -5.07 17.05
CA THR A 574 -33.75 -3.91 17.95
C THR A 574 -32.66 -2.93 17.55
N GLY A 575 -31.90 -3.20 16.49
CA GLY A 575 -30.90 -2.28 15.95
C GLY A 575 -29.46 -2.63 16.27
N LYS A 576 -29.12 -3.83 16.78
CA LYS A 576 -27.74 -4.25 17.12
C LYS A 576 -26.77 -4.13 15.95
N THR A 577 -27.15 -4.63 14.77
CA THR A 577 -26.32 -4.55 13.56
C THR A 577 -26.23 -3.11 13.02
N GLU A 578 -27.31 -2.33 13.16
CA GLU A 578 -27.30 -0.91 12.77
C GLU A 578 -26.36 -0.08 13.66
N LEU A 579 -26.29 -0.43 14.96
CA LEU A 579 -25.33 0.19 15.87
C LEU A 579 -23.88 -0.09 15.42
N ALA A 580 -23.58 -1.30 14.98
CA ALA A 580 -22.24 -1.64 14.48
C ALA A 580 -21.85 -0.78 13.27
N LYS A 581 -22.79 -0.56 12.34
CA LYS A 581 -22.58 0.34 11.18
C LYS A 581 -22.41 1.79 11.62
N ALA A 582 -23.29 2.28 12.51
CA ALA A 582 -23.21 3.64 13.01
C ALA A 582 -21.89 3.91 13.75
N LEU A 583 -21.37 2.93 14.49
CA LEU A 583 -20.06 3.01 15.14
C LEU A 583 -18.91 3.05 14.13
N ALA A 584 -18.97 2.22 13.08
CA ALA A 584 -17.95 2.23 12.03
C ALA A 584 -17.88 3.61 11.35
N GLU A 585 -19.05 4.19 11.04
CA GLU A 585 -19.12 5.53 10.47
C GLU A 585 -18.67 6.62 11.46
N ALA A 586 -19.10 6.56 12.72
CA ALA A 586 -18.73 7.54 13.74
C ALA A 586 -17.22 7.56 14.05
N LEU A 587 -16.58 6.39 14.12
CA LEU A 587 -15.19 6.25 14.53
C LEU A 587 -14.20 6.22 13.36
N PHE A 588 -14.60 5.64 12.22
CA PHE A 588 -13.73 5.38 11.08
C PHE A 588 -14.20 6.06 9.79
N ASN A 589 -15.24 6.92 9.85
CA ASN A 589 -15.81 7.70 8.74
C ASN A 589 -16.36 6.90 7.55
N ASP A 590 -16.50 5.59 7.68
CA ASP A 590 -17.07 4.74 6.64
C ASP A 590 -17.81 3.55 7.24
N GLU A 591 -19.08 3.38 6.87
CA GLU A 591 -19.85 2.17 7.23
C GLU A 591 -19.18 0.86 6.77
N LYS A 592 -18.39 0.93 5.68
CA LYS A 592 -17.65 -0.21 5.14
C LYS A 592 -16.49 -0.64 6.06
N SER A 593 -16.10 0.20 7.01
CA SER A 593 -15.14 -0.15 8.06
C SER A 593 -15.73 -1.12 9.10
N MET A 594 -16.74 -1.89 8.71
CA MET A 594 -17.34 -2.97 9.51
C MET A 594 -17.02 -4.33 8.88
N ILE A 595 -16.34 -5.19 9.64
CA ILE A 595 -16.08 -6.58 9.30
C ILE A 595 -17.13 -7.45 10.01
N ARG A 596 -18.02 -8.08 9.26
CA ARG A 596 -19.07 -8.95 9.84
C ARG A 596 -18.78 -10.41 9.59
N PHE A 597 -18.98 -11.21 10.64
CA PHE A 597 -19.02 -12.68 10.62
C PHE A 597 -20.33 -13.15 11.20
N ASP A 598 -21.10 -13.92 10.43
CA ASP A 598 -22.31 -14.59 10.89
C ASP A 598 -21.91 -15.93 11.51
N MET A 599 -22.05 -16.06 12.83
CA MET A 599 -21.63 -17.25 13.55
C MET A 599 -22.47 -18.49 13.24
N SER A 600 -23.60 -18.30 12.55
CA SER A 600 -24.37 -19.43 12.03
C SER A 600 -23.66 -20.21 10.92
N GLU A 601 -22.66 -19.61 10.28
CA GLU A 601 -21.80 -20.27 9.28
C GLU A 601 -20.68 -21.09 9.94
N PHE A 602 -20.40 -20.84 11.23
CA PHE A 602 -19.28 -21.45 11.99
C PHE A 602 -19.76 -22.41 13.09
N LYS A 603 -20.80 -23.18 12.81
CA LYS A 603 -21.39 -24.16 13.74
C LYS A 603 -20.57 -25.43 13.88
N GLU A 604 -19.83 -25.80 12.84
CA GLU A 604 -19.03 -27.02 12.79
C GLU A 604 -17.55 -26.68 13.03
N GLU A 605 -16.80 -27.63 13.59
CA GLU A 605 -15.39 -27.47 13.89
C GLU A 605 -14.57 -27.13 12.63
N HIS A 606 -14.90 -27.74 11.49
CA HIS A 606 -14.21 -27.44 10.22
C HIS A 606 -14.43 -26.02 9.76
N SER A 607 -15.65 -25.50 9.88
CA SER A 607 -15.97 -24.11 9.54
C SER A 607 -15.27 -23.14 10.50
N ALA A 608 -15.22 -23.47 11.80
CA ALA A 608 -14.49 -22.67 12.79
C ALA A 608 -13.00 -22.54 12.44
N ALA A 609 -12.40 -23.60 11.91
CA ALA A 609 -11.00 -23.58 11.48
C ALA A 609 -10.72 -22.57 10.35
N LEU A 610 -11.70 -22.18 9.54
CA LEU A 610 -11.52 -21.16 8.49
C LEU A 610 -11.24 -19.77 9.06
N LEU A 611 -11.66 -19.46 10.29
CA LEU A 611 -11.40 -18.17 10.93
C LEU A 611 -9.89 -17.94 11.17
N TYR A 612 -9.16 -18.97 11.58
CA TYR A 612 -7.74 -18.91 11.92
C TYR A 612 -6.83 -19.74 11.00
N GLY A 613 -7.39 -20.33 9.95
CA GLY A 613 -6.67 -21.11 8.94
C GLY A 613 -6.86 -22.61 9.07
N ALA A 614 -6.97 -23.29 7.92
CA ALA A 614 -7.10 -24.75 7.83
C ALA A 614 -5.81 -25.46 8.29
N PRO A 615 -5.90 -26.71 8.78
CA PRO A 615 -4.71 -27.52 9.08
C PRO A 615 -3.88 -27.83 7.81
N PRO A 616 -2.57 -28.11 7.95
CA PRO A 616 -1.75 -28.56 6.84
C PRO A 616 -2.36 -29.77 6.11
N GLY A 617 -2.43 -29.70 4.78
CA GLY A 617 -2.99 -30.76 3.94
C GLY A 617 -4.49 -30.67 3.64
N TYR A 618 -5.19 -29.68 4.21
CA TYR A 618 -6.60 -29.40 3.88
C TYR A 618 -6.73 -28.26 2.87
N VAL A 619 -7.81 -28.29 2.08
CA VAL A 619 -8.15 -27.21 1.13
C VAL A 619 -8.27 -25.88 1.86
N GLY A 620 -7.61 -24.82 1.35
CA GLY A 620 -7.59 -23.48 1.97
C GLY A 620 -6.45 -23.25 2.96
N TYR A 621 -5.53 -24.18 3.17
CA TYR A 621 -4.36 -23.97 4.05
C TYR A 621 -3.50 -22.77 3.61
N GLU A 622 -3.25 -22.62 2.29
CA GLU A 622 -2.42 -21.54 1.74
C GLU A 622 -3.08 -20.16 1.81
N GLU A 623 -4.39 -20.11 1.97
CA GLU A 623 -5.14 -18.85 2.07
C GLU A 623 -5.01 -18.19 3.44
N GLY A 624 -4.63 -18.95 4.49
CA GLY A 624 -4.55 -18.47 5.87
C GLY A 624 -5.91 -18.26 6.52
N GLY A 625 -5.93 -17.59 7.69
CA GLY A 625 -7.16 -17.34 8.44
C GLY A 625 -7.98 -16.17 7.88
N MET A 626 -9.29 -16.39 7.59
CA MET A 626 -10.18 -15.33 7.08
C MET A 626 -10.24 -14.11 8.00
N LEU A 627 -10.27 -14.32 9.33
CA LEU A 627 -10.32 -13.25 10.30
C LEU A 627 -9.03 -12.43 10.34
N VAL A 628 -7.88 -13.12 10.31
CA VAL A 628 -6.56 -12.49 10.27
C VAL A 628 -6.38 -11.71 8.98
N ASN A 629 -6.75 -12.27 7.83
CA ASN A 629 -6.64 -11.58 6.54
C ASN A 629 -7.51 -10.32 6.49
N LYS A 630 -8.76 -10.36 6.95
CA LYS A 630 -9.66 -9.20 6.95
C LYS A 630 -9.15 -8.10 7.88
N ILE A 631 -8.70 -8.42 9.11
CA ILE A 631 -8.21 -7.39 10.04
C ILE A 631 -6.86 -6.79 9.58
N ARG A 632 -6.04 -7.55 8.88
CA ARG A 632 -4.81 -7.01 8.24
C ARG A 632 -5.13 -6.03 7.12
N GLN A 633 -6.20 -6.27 6.36
CA GLN A 633 -6.66 -5.36 5.30
C GLN A 633 -7.32 -4.11 5.90
N GLN A 634 -8.06 -4.26 7.01
CA GLN A 634 -8.79 -3.18 7.67
C GLN A 634 -8.51 -3.18 9.18
N PRO A 635 -7.35 -2.69 9.63
CA PRO A 635 -6.97 -2.70 11.05
C PRO A 635 -7.80 -1.72 11.91
N TYR A 636 -8.43 -0.73 11.26
CA TYR A 636 -9.37 0.22 11.88
C TYR A 636 -10.79 -0.18 11.47
N ALA A 637 -11.41 -1.06 12.24
CA ALA A 637 -12.70 -1.62 11.92
C ALA A 637 -13.54 -1.93 13.17
N VAL A 638 -14.85 -1.96 12.98
CA VAL A 638 -15.77 -2.61 13.89
C VAL A 638 -15.92 -4.07 13.47
N VAL A 639 -15.42 -4.99 14.27
CA VAL A 639 -15.54 -6.44 14.02
C VAL A 639 -16.79 -6.96 14.72
N LEU A 640 -17.77 -7.36 13.93
CA LEU A 640 -19.06 -7.84 14.43
C LEU A 640 -19.16 -9.37 14.29
N PHE A 641 -19.27 -10.07 15.41
CA PHE A 641 -19.61 -11.48 15.46
C PHE A 641 -21.10 -11.62 15.79
N ASP A 642 -21.90 -11.89 14.76
CA ASP A 642 -23.35 -11.90 14.85
C ASP A 642 -23.86 -13.31 15.23
N GLU A 643 -24.84 -13.39 16.15
CA GLU A 643 -25.45 -14.63 16.66
C GLU A 643 -24.43 -15.62 17.27
N ILE A 644 -23.60 -15.09 18.21
CA ILE A 644 -22.46 -15.82 18.82
C ILE A 644 -22.84 -17.15 19.46
N GLU A 645 -24.09 -17.29 19.95
CA GLU A 645 -24.64 -18.52 20.53
C GLU A 645 -24.68 -19.70 19.55
N LYS A 646 -24.53 -19.45 18.25
CA LYS A 646 -24.55 -20.47 17.22
C LYS A 646 -23.17 -20.99 16.88
N ALA A 647 -22.11 -20.33 17.35
CA ALA A 647 -20.73 -20.69 17.07
C ALA A 647 -20.33 -22.02 17.70
N HIS A 648 -19.45 -22.75 17.02
CA HIS A 648 -18.81 -23.93 17.62
C HIS A 648 -17.97 -23.54 18.84
N PRO A 649 -17.92 -24.35 19.91
CA PRO A 649 -17.18 -24.04 21.14
C PRO A 649 -15.70 -23.70 20.96
N SER A 650 -15.03 -24.22 19.92
CA SER A 650 -13.63 -23.92 19.61
C SER A 650 -13.37 -22.46 19.20
N VAL A 651 -14.40 -21.74 18.73
CA VAL A 651 -14.26 -20.34 18.32
C VAL A 651 -14.06 -19.41 19.52
N TYR A 652 -14.55 -19.80 20.70
CA TYR A 652 -14.41 -18.98 21.91
C TYR A 652 -12.94 -18.80 22.33
N ASP A 653 -12.08 -19.78 22.07
CA ASP A 653 -10.66 -19.70 22.40
C ASP A 653 -9.97 -18.60 21.56
N ILE A 654 -10.42 -18.40 20.30
CA ILE A 654 -9.97 -17.30 19.43
C ILE A 654 -10.37 -15.94 20.01
N PHE A 655 -11.62 -15.83 20.48
CA PHE A 655 -12.12 -14.59 21.07
C PHE A 655 -11.40 -14.23 22.36
N LEU A 656 -11.08 -15.22 23.19
CA LEU A 656 -10.28 -15.03 24.40
C LEU A 656 -8.91 -14.44 24.05
N GLN A 657 -8.22 -14.99 23.05
CA GLN A 657 -6.94 -14.49 22.60
C GLN A 657 -7.03 -13.04 22.07
N ILE A 658 -8.05 -12.72 21.26
CA ILE A 658 -8.26 -11.36 20.75
C ILE A 658 -8.51 -10.37 21.90
N MET A 659 -9.34 -10.72 22.88
CA MET A 659 -9.69 -9.83 24.00
C MET A 659 -8.53 -9.63 24.98
N ASP A 660 -7.68 -10.64 25.21
CA ASP A 660 -6.56 -10.57 26.14
C ASP A 660 -5.33 -9.90 25.53
N GLU A 661 -4.93 -10.33 24.33
CA GLU A 661 -3.67 -9.93 23.68
C GLU A 661 -3.87 -8.88 22.60
N GLY A 662 -5.12 -8.67 22.12
CA GLY A 662 -5.43 -7.85 20.95
C GLY A 662 -4.80 -8.33 19.65
N LYS A 663 -4.33 -9.58 19.60
CA LYS A 663 -3.65 -10.20 18.48
C LYS A 663 -4.14 -11.61 18.26
N LEU A 664 -4.15 -12.01 16.99
CA LEU A 664 -4.46 -13.36 16.60
C LEU A 664 -3.44 -13.82 15.55
N HIS A 665 -2.86 -15.00 15.75
CA HIS A 665 -1.99 -15.62 14.76
C HIS A 665 -2.76 -16.70 13.99
N ASP A 666 -2.68 -16.66 12.68
CA ASP A 666 -3.20 -17.75 11.87
C ASP A 666 -2.21 -18.92 11.84
N ARG A 667 -2.63 -20.03 11.25
CA ARG A 667 -1.78 -21.23 11.15
C ARG A 667 -0.57 -21.09 10.21
N LEU A 668 -0.54 -20.05 9.40
CA LEU A 668 0.63 -19.66 8.60
C LEU A 668 1.60 -18.76 9.38
N GLY A 669 1.29 -18.39 10.64
CA GLY A 669 2.08 -17.50 11.47
C GLY A 669 1.84 -16.01 11.18
N LYS A 670 0.86 -15.65 10.33
CA LYS A 670 0.51 -14.23 10.09
C LYS A 670 -0.21 -13.68 11.30
N GLU A 671 0.21 -12.51 11.77
CA GLU A 671 -0.41 -11.79 12.88
C GLU A 671 -1.53 -10.85 12.38
N GLY A 672 -2.70 -10.91 13.00
CA GLY A 672 -3.78 -9.94 12.90
C GLY A 672 -3.84 -9.10 14.17
N ASP A 673 -3.74 -7.78 14.04
CA ASP A 673 -3.71 -6.81 15.15
C ASP A 673 -5.09 -6.14 15.31
N PHE A 674 -5.75 -6.39 16.45
CA PHE A 674 -7.07 -5.86 16.83
C PHE A 674 -6.99 -4.64 17.75
N SER A 675 -5.81 -4.15 18.10
CA SER A 675 -5.62 -3.05 19.07
C SER A 675 -6.32 -1.75 18.67
N ASN A 676 -6.58 -1.56 17.37
CA ASN A 676 -7.27 -0.39 16.81
C ASN A 676 -8.72 -0.70 16.41
N SER A 677 -9.26 -1.87 16.76
CA SER A 677 -10.61 -2.28 16.41
C SER A 677 -11.53 -2.30 17.61
N ILE A 678 -12.84 -2.24 17.34
CA ILE A 678 -13.88 -2.53 18.31
C ILE A 678 -14.45 -3.91 18.00
N VAL A 679 -14.56 -4.76 19.01
CA VAL A 679 -15.12 -6.10 18.87
C VAL A 679 -16.54 -6.11 19.43
N LEU A 680 -17.51 -6.48 18.61
CA LEU A 680 -18.90 -6.57 18.97
C LEU A 680 -19.39 -8.02 18.84
N PHE A 681 -20.01 -8.53 19.89
CA PHE A 681 -20.72 -9.80 19.87
C PHE A 681 -22.22 -9.53 19.97
N THR A 682 -23.05 -10.19 19.18
CA THR A 682 -24.51 -10.09 19.32
C THR A 682 -25.11 -11.43 19.72
N SER A 683 -26.14 -11.40 20.56
CA SER A 683 -26.89 -12.58 20.93
C SER A 683 -28.36 -12.27 21.22
N ASN A 684 -29.18 -13.27 21.01
CA ASN A 684 -30.60 -13.27 21.40
C ASN A 684 -30.87 -14.13 22.64
N VAL A 685 -29.84 -14.72 23.25
CA VAL A 685 -29.96 -15.54 24.46
C VAL A 685 -30.49 -14.68 25.61
N GLY A 686 -31.46 -15.20 26.38
CA GLY A 686 -32.05 -14.47 27.49
C GLY A 686 -32.93 -13.28 27.11
N SER A 687 -33.18 -13.05 25.78
CA SER A 687 -33.98 -11.90 25.34
C SER A 687 -35.42 -11.88 25.87
N GLU A 688 -36.05 -13.03 26.04
CA GLU A 688 -37.39 -13.11 26.61
C GLU A 688 -37.42 -12.67 28.10
N TRP A 689 -36.43 -13.12 28.89
CA TRP A 689 -36.25 -12.69 30.25
C TRP A 689 -35.96 -11.18 30.36
N LEU A 690 -35.04 -10.69 29.50
CA LEU A 690 -34.67 -9.27 29.43
C LEU A 690 -35.88 -8.41 29.08
N THR A 691 -36.69 -8.82 28.08
CA THR A 691 -37.91 -8.12 27.68
C THR A 691 -38.91 -8.01 28.84
N LYS A 692 -39.16 -9.10 29.56
CA LYS A 692 -40.05 -9.09 30.74
C LYS A 692 -39.58 -8.16 31.84
N GLN A 693 -38.27 -8.11 32.12
CA GLN A 693 -37.72 -7.20 33.14
C GLN A 693 -37.91 -5.73 32.71
N LEU A 694 -37.57 -5.40 31.46
CA LEU A 694 -37.64 -4.05 30.93
C LEU A 694 -39.10 -3.55 30.77
N GLU A 695 -40.05 -4.42 30.42
CA GLU A 695 -41.50 -4.12 30.38
C GLU A 695 -42.06 -3.85 31.78
N SER A 696 -41.57 -4.54 32.81
CA SER A 696 -41.95 -4.27 34.20
C SER A 696 -41.26 -3.01 34.80
N GLY A 697 -40.48 -2.29 34.02
CA GLY A 697 -39.77 -1.09 34.44
C GLY A 697 -38.50 -1.36 35.25
N ASN A 698 -38.09 -2.63 35.40
CA ASN A 698 -36.86 -3.01 36.07
C ASN A 698 -35.69 -3.06 35.09
N ILE A 699 -34.66 -2.27 35.32
CA ILE A 699 -33.39 -2.36 34.61
C ILE A 699 -32.56 -3.44 35.30
N PRO A 700 -32.29 -4.61 34.67
CA PRO A 700 -31.50 -5.66 35.29
C PRO A 700 -30.08 -5.20 35.60
N SER A 701 -29.56 -5.57 36.77
CA SER A 701 -28.14 -5.33 37.06
C SER A 701 -27.23 -6.21 36.22
N THR A 702 -25.98 -5.77 36.00
CA THR A 702 -24.95 -6.54 35.28
C THR A 702 -24.80 -7.96 35.86
N THR A 703 -24.93 -8.12 37.21
CA THR A 703 -24.84 -9.43 37.88
C THR A 703 -25.99 -10.36 37.45
N GLN A 704 -27.22 -9.85 37.38
CA GLN A 704 -28.37 -10.64 36.91
C GLN A 704 -28.25 -11.04 35.44
N ILE A 705 -27.76 -10.15 34.62
CA ILE A 705 -27.50 -10.46 33.21
C ILE A 705 -26.41 -11.54 33.10
N MET A 706 -25.32 -11.43 33.86
CA MET A 706 -24.25 -12.40 33.92
C MET A 706 -24.72 -13.80 34.36
N GLU A 707 -25.62 -13.89 35.33
CA GLU A 707 -26.20 -15.17 35.75
C GLU A 707 -26.98 -15.86 34.63
N VAL A 708 -27.81 -15.12 33.89
CA VAL A 708 -28.55 -15.66 32.76
C VAL A 708 -27.60 -16.07 31.59
N MET A 709 -26.63 -15.25 31.30
CA MET A 709 -25.64 -15.53 30.25
C MET A 709 -24.71 -16.68 30.64
N GLY A 710 -24.36 -16.85 31.90
CA GLY A 710 -23.49 -17.93 32.41
C GLY A 710 -24.04 -19.34 32.18
N GLN A 711 -25.34 -19.46 31.89
CA GLN A 711 -25.98 -20.74 31.52
C GLN A 711 -25.65 -21.14 30.06
N HIS A 712 -25.22 -20.19 29.23
CA HIS A 712 -25.01 -20.38 27.79
C HIS A 712 -23.57 -20.14 27.34
N PHE A 713 -22.84 -19.30 28.06
CA PHE A 713 -21.48 -18.88 27.72
C PHE A 713 -20.50 -19.22 28.84
N ARG A 714 -19.26 -19.49 28.50
CA ARG A 714 -18.19 -19.78 29.46
C ARG A 714 -17.92 -18.55 30.36
N PRO A 715 -17.75 -18.71 31.67
CA PRO A 715 -17.46 -17.61 32.59
C PRO A 715 -16.21 -16.80 32.19
N GLU A 716 -15.18 -17.49 31.68
CA GLU A 716 -13.95 -16.86 31.23
C GLU A 716 -14.17 -15.89 30.05
N PHE A 717 -15.08 -16.21 29.15
CA PHE A 717 -15.45 -15.34 28.03
C PHE A 717 -16.19 -14.09 28.53
N LEU A 718 -17.17 -14.26 29.39
CA LEU A 718 -17.97 -13.17 29.96
C LEU A 718 -17.11 -12.19 30.79
N ALA A 719 -16.13 -12.71 31.54
CA ALA A 719 -15.23 -11.91 32.38
C ALA A 719 -14.24 -11.01 31.57
N ARG A 720 -14.10 -11.23 30.26
CA ARG A 720 -13.21 -10.46 29.38
C ARG A 720 -13.91 -9.41 28.54
N LEU A 721 -15.22 -9.36 28.61
CA LEU A 721 -15.99 -8.31 27.95
C LEU A 721 -15.79 -6.98 28.66
N SER A 722 -15.62 -5.91 27.91
CA SER A 722 -15.56 -4.54 28.44
C SER A 722 -16.91 -4.19 29.08
N GLU A 723 -18.01 -4.45 28.35
CA GLU A 723 -19.38 -4.19 28.80
C GLU A 723 -20.38 -5.11 28.12
N ILE A 724 -21.47 -5.42 28.85
CA ILE A 724 -22.66 -6.06 28.31
C ILE A 724 -23.74 -4.99 28.15
N VAL A 725 -24.18 -4.82 26.94
CA VAL A 725 -25.07 -3.74 26.49
C VAL A 725 -26.47 -4.32 26.21
N PRO A 726 -27.44 -4.19 27.11
CA PRO A 726 -28.77 -4.67 26.89
C PRO A 726 -29.59 -3.75 25.98
N PHE A 727 -30.21 -4.33 24.96
CA PHE A 727 -31.09 -3.65 24.00
C PHE A 727 -32.54 -3.81 24.43
N SER A 728 -33.22 -2.67 24.55
CA SER A 728 -34.65 -2.64 24.92
C SER A 728 -35.54 -3.10 23.77
N PRO A 729 -36.68 -3.72 24.02
CA PRO A 729 -37.67 -4.01 23.01
C PRO A 729 -38.23 -2.71 22.42
N ILE A 730 -38.63 -2.78 21.15
CA ILE A 730 -39.12 -1.61 20.41
C ILE A 730 -40.53 -1.31 20.83
N ARG A 731 -40.79 -0.12 21.37
CA ARG A 731 -42.08 0.44 21.66
C ARG A 731 -42.69 1.15 20.47
N GLU A 732 -44.01 1.42 20.55
CA GLU A 732 -44.77 2.01 19.43
C GLU A 732 -44.24 3.38 18.99
N ASP A 733 -43.90 4.23 19.96
CA ASP A 733 -43.32 5.56 19.67
C ASP A 733 -42.00 5.46 18.95
N ILE A 734 -41.21 4.45 19.27
CA ILE A 734 -39.90 4.18 18.62
C ILE A 734 -40.12 3.57 17.22
N LEU A 735 -41.14 2.73 17.06
CA LEU A 735 -41.48 2.12 15.77
C LEU A 735 -41.80 3.20 14.70
N LEU A 736 -42.58 4.23 15.11
CA LEU A 736 -42.89 5.34 14.22
C LEU A 736 -41.64 6.11 13.81
N LYS A 737 -40.69 6.35 14.74
CA LYS A 737 -39.42 7.00 14.43
C LYS A 737 -38.54 6.18 13.47
N ILE A 738 -38.51 4.85 13.65
CA ILE A 738 -37.79 3.94 12.75
C ILE A 738 -38.40 3.99 11.35
N PHE A 739 -39.75 4.01 11.26
CA PHE A 739 -40.42 4.17 9.98
C PHE A 739 -40.02 5.48 9.30
N ASP A 740 -40.02 6.60 10.04
CA ASP A 740 -39.66 7.90 9.50
C ASP A 740 -38.22 7.95 8.96
N ILE A 741 -37.26 7.36 9.67
CA ILE A 741 -35.87 7.29 9.22
C ILE A 741 -35.78 6.54 7.86
N GLN A 742 -36.46 5.39 7.75
CA GLN A 742 -36.46 4.59 6.54
C GLN A 742 -37.25 5.24 5.40
N PHE A 743 -38.36 5.91 5.71
CA PHE A 743 -39.16 6.67 4.75
C PHE A 743 -38.40 7.88 4.22
N ASN A 744 -37.64 8.59 5.05
CA ASN A 744 -36.77 9.68 4.61
C ASN A 744 -35.73 9.20 3.59
N GLY A 745 -35.29 7.95 3.66
CA GLY A 745 -34.44 7.35 2.62
C GLY A 745 -35.14 7.26 1.25
N VAL A 746 -36.44 6.96 1.25
CA VAL A 746 -37.25 6.96 0.02
C VAL A 746 -37.51 8.39 -0.47
N ARG A 747 -37.80 9.32 0.45
CA ARG A 747 -38.00 10.74 0.17
C ARG A 747 -36.75 11.33 -0.53
N LYS A 748 -35.56 11.14 0.04
CA LYS A 748 -34.29 11.61 -0.57
C LYS A 748 -34.07 11.03 -1.99
N LEU A 749 -34.52 9.80 -2.28
CA LEU A 749 -34.40 9.21 -3.60
C LEU A 749 -35.37 9.86 -4.61
N LEU A 750 -36.56 10.23 -4.19
CA LEU A 750 -37.56 10.90 -5.02
C LEU A 750 -37.22 12.37 -5.20
N ASP A 751 -36.73 13.04 -4.15
CA ASP A 751 -36.25 14.43 -4.20
C ASP A 751 -35.14 14.60 -5.26
N LYS A 752 -34.24 13.59 -5.39
CA LYS A 752 -33.21 13.57 -6.46
C LYS A 752 -33.82 13.54 -7.87
N GLN A 753 -35.01 13.07 -8.02
CA GLN A 753 -35.74 13.04 -9.29
C GLN A 753 -36.68 14.23 -9.44
N GLY A 754 -36.65 15.18 -8.49
CA GLY A 754 -37.54 16.33 -8.45
C GLY A 754 -39.00 16.00 -8.12
N ILE A 755 -39.22 14.91 -7.38
CA ILE A 755 -40.56 14.43 -6.99
C ILE A 755 -40.73 14.54 -5.49
N GLY A 756 -41.67 15.37 -5.04
CA GLY A 756 -42.01 15.45 -3.62
C GLY A 756 -42.85 14.25 -3.15
N ILE A 757 -42.66 13.82 -1.88
CA ILE A 757 -43.51 12.82 -1.26
C ILE A 757 -43.90 13.20 0.15
N THR A 758 -45.19 13.08 0.47
CA THR A 758 -45.76 13.22 1.82
C THR A 758 -46.60 12.01 2.17
N ILE A 759 -46.73 11.74 3.45
CA ILE A 759 -47.55 10.63 3.97
C ILE A 759 -48.42 11.14 5.12
N THR A 760 -49.69 10.75 5.13
CA THR A 760 -50.60 11.08 6.24
C THR A 760 -50.27 10.29 7.51
N ASP A 761 -50.60 10.84 8.69
CA ASP A 761 -50.32 10.18 9.96
C ASP A 761 -50.98 8.80 10.09
N ASP A 762 -52.17 8.62 9.55
CA ASP A 762 -52.85 7.33 9.62
C ASP A 762 -52.21 6.29 8.69
N ALA A 763 -51.82 6.64 7.48
CA ALA A 763 -51.05 5.77 6.58
C ALA A 763 -49.67 5.41 7.16
N ARG A 764 -49.00 6.39 7.77
CA ARG A 764 -47.73 6.18 8.50
C ARG A 764 -47.85 5.17 9.63
N LYS A 765 -48.84 5.31 10.52
CA LYS A 765 -49.11 4.38 11.63
C LYS A 765 -49.43 2.99 11.09
N MET A 766 -50.32 2.88 10.15
CA MET A 766 -50.71 1.60 9.52
C MET A 766 -49.54 0.85 8.95
N LEU A 767 -48.68 1.53 8.14
CA LEU A 767 -47.50 0.91 7.54
C LEU A 767 -46.44 0.53 8.59
N ALA A 768 -46.24 1.38 9.61
CA ALA A 768 -45.33 1.08 10.70
C ALA A 768 -45.77 -0.19 11.46
N HIS A 769 -47.02 -0.27 11.86
CA HIS A 769 -47.57 -1.44 12.53
C HIS A 769 -47.52 -2.71 11.67
N LYS A 770 -47.79 -2.61 10.38
CA LYS A 770 -47.64 -3.73 9.43
C LYS A 770 -46.21 -4.26 9.32
N GLY A 771 -45.22 -3.41 9.61
CA GLY A 771 -43.80 -3.76 9.63
C GLY A 771 -43.28 -4.26 10.96
N PHE A 772 -44.11 -4.35 11.99
CA PHE A 772 -43.73 -4.78 13.32
C PHE A 772 -44.35 -6.13 13.69
N THR A 773 -43.56 -7.00 14.25
CA THR A 773 -44.04 -8.22 14.92
C THR A 773 -43.24 -8.44 16.18
N PRO A 774 -43.86 -8.94 17.29
CA PRO A 774 -43.13 -9.20 18.53
C PRO A 774 -41.91 -10.11 18.36
N LYS A 775 -41.96 -11.03 17.40
CA LYS A 775 -40.90 -12.01 17.13
C LYS A 775 -39.72 -11.42 16.34
N TYR A 776 -39.96 -10.50 15.41
CA TYR A 776 -38.94 -9.99 14.47
C TYR A 776 -38.64 -8.49 14.61
N GLY A 777 -39.30 -7.83 15.61
CA GLY A 777 -39.14 -6.40 15.88
C GLY A 777 -39.49 -5.56 14.65
N ALA A 778 -38.74 -4.48 14.42
CA ALA A 778 -38.90 -3.56 13.27
C ALA A 778 -38.19 -4.03 11.99
N ARG A 779 -37.63 -5.24 11.93
CA ARG A 779 -36.86 -5.73 10.75
C ARG A 779 -37.68 -5.74 9.45
N GLN A 780 -38.99 -5.92 9.57
CA GLN A 780 -39.89 -5.97 8.41
C GLN A 780 -40.33 -4.59 7.88
N VAL A 781 -40.06 -3.49 8.60
CA VAL A 781 -40.44 -2.13 8.18
C VAL A 781 -39.87 -1.79 6.81
N ALA A 782 -38.61 -2.12 6.56
CA ALA A 782 -37.99 -1.94 5.24
C ALA A 782 -38.68 -2.71 4.12
N GLY A 783 -39.14 -3.92 4.41
CA GLY A 783 -39.91 -4.77 3.50
C GLY A 783 -41.29 -4.17 3.20
N VAL A 784 -41.96 -3.63 4.22
CA VAL A 784 -43.25 -2.94 4.08
C VAL A 784 -43.08 -1.68 3.21
N ILE A 785 -42.13 -0.82 3.50
CA ILE A 785 -41.84 0.38 2.70
C ILE A 785 -41.52 -0.03 1.25
N ARG A 786 -40.73 -1.07 1.02
CA ARG A 786 -40.46 -1.57 -0.34
C ARG A 786 -41.70 -2.04 -1.05
N ASN A 787 -42.55 -2.83 -0.41
CA ASN A 787 -43.70 -3.47 -1.07
C ASN A 787 -44.85 -2.51 -1.23
N TYR A 788 -45.13 -1.67 -0.24
CA TYR A 788 -46.31 -0.81 -0.16
C TYR A 788 -46.06 0.63 -0.64
N LEU A 789 -44.78 1.08 -0.70
CA LEU A 789 -44.44 2.42 -1.18
C LEU A 789 -43.56 2.35 -2.43
N ARG A 790 -42.35 1.81 -2.33
CA ARG A 790 -41.38 1.86 -3.45
C ARG A 790 -41.90 1.23 -4.72
N ARG A 791 -42.48 0.03 -4.65
CA ARG A 791 -42.99 -0.68 -5.86
C ARG A 791 -44.16 0.05 -6.54
N PRO A 792 -45.21 0.52 -5.82
CA PRO A 792 -46.27 1.32 -6.44
C PRO A 792 -45.75 2.63 -7.01
N ILE A 793 -44.89 3.37 -6.27
CA ILE A 793 -44.31 4.63 -6.75
C ILE A 793 -43.52 4.40 -8.04
N SER A 794 -42.69 3.34 -8.08
CA SER A 794 -41.93 3.01 -9.30
C SER A 794 -42.84 2.77 -10.52
N ARG A 795 -44.01 2.18 -10.33
CA ARG A 795 -44.99 2.01 -11.40
C ARG A 795 -45.58 3.34 -11.87
N LEU A 796 -45.90 4.25 -10.95
CA LEU A 796 -46.39 5.59 -11.27
C LEU A 796 -45.36 6.41 -12.06
N ILE A 797 -44.08 6.26 -11.71
CA ILE A 797 -43.00 6.92 -12.46
C ILE A 797 -42.85 6.32 -13.85
N ILE A 798 -42.83 4.99 -13.98
CA ILE A 798 -42.70 4.31 -15.29
C ILE A 798 -43.90 4.59 -16.22
N ASN A 799 -45.11 4.74 -15.66
CA ASN A 799 -46.30 5.09 -16.41
C ASN A 799 -46.38 6.59 -16.76
N GLU A 800 -45.36 7.40 -16.41
CA GLU A 800 -45.30 8.86 -16.59
C GLU A 800 -46.41 9.64 -15.85
N GLU A 801 -47.12 8.98 -14.92
CA GLU A 801 -48.15 9.62 -14.09
C GLU A 801 -47.50 10.54 -13.04
N LEU A 802 -46.32 10.14 -12.51
CA LEU A 802 -45.53 10.85 -11.53
C LEU A 802 -44.15 11.21 -12.12
N GLY A 803 -43.83 12.52 -12.18
CA GLY A 803 -42.59 13.02 -12.79
C GLY A 803 -42.08 14.28 -12.12
N LYS A 804 -41.01 14.87 -12.66
CA LYS A 804 -40.34 16.05 -12.14
C LYS A 804 -41.32 17.22 -11.95
N GLY A 805 -41.32 17.84 -10.77
CA GLY A 805 -42.19 18.96 -10.43
C GLY A 805 -43.56 18.55 -9.85
N LYS A 806 -43.84 17.26 -9.75
CA LYS A 806 -45.07 16.76 -9.12
C LYS A 806 -44.81 16.31 -7.69
N SER A 807 -45.83 16.39 -6.82
CA SER A 807 -45.74 15.84 -5.46
C SER A 807 -46.81 14.75 -5.27
N LEU A 808 -46.44 13.72 -4.50
CA LEU A 808 -47.29 12.58 -4.18
C LEU A 808 -47.66 12.60 -2.72
N GLU A 809 -48.95 12.60 -2.41
CA GLU A 809 -49.47 12.39 -1.05
C GLU A 809 -50.01 10.97 -0.91
N VAL A 810 -49.51 10.24 0.08
CA VAL A 810 -49.96 8.87 0.41
C VAL A 810 -50.88 8.93 1.61
N GLY A 811 -52.13 8.56 1.40
CA GLY A 811 -53.19 8.56 2.44
C GLY A 811 -53.78 7.17 2.64
N LEU A 812 -54.87 7.13 3.45
CA LEU A 812 -55.72 5.94 3.62
C LEU A 812 -57.17 6.28 3.27
N ASP A 813 -57.85 5.32 2.65
CA ASP A 813 -59.32 5.38 2.49
C ASP A 813 -60.07 4.80 3.68
N GLU A 814 -61.41 4.85 3.61
CA GLU A 814 -62.30 4.29 4.67
C GLU A 814 -62.16 2.76 4.86
N GLN A 815 -61.55 2.06 3.89
CA GLN A 815 -61.30 0.63 3.88
C GLN A 815 -59.89 0.25 4.36
N ASN A 816 -59.10 1.23 4.86
CA ASN A 816 -57.70 1.08 5.22
C ASN A 816 -56.75 0.65 4.06
N GLU A 817 -57.12 1.00 2.81
CA GLU A 817 -56.24 0.85 1.66
C GLU A 817 -55.50 2.15 1.37
N LEU A 818 -54.26 2.05 0.79
CA LEU A 818 -53.43 3.22 0.49
C LEU A 818 -54.01 4.00 -0.72
N THR A 819 -54.20 5.29 -0.55
CA THR A 819 -54.59 6.24 -1.60
C THR A 819 -53.40 7.04 -2.09
N TRP A 820 -53.38 7.38 -3.36
CA TRP A 820 -52.27 8.03 -4.03
C TRP A 820 -52.75 9.32 -4.74
N ASN A 821 -52.54 10.44 -4.10
CA ASN A 821 -52.97 11.75 -4.63
C ASN A 821 -51.74 12.44 -5.24
N ILE A 822 -51.79 12.68 -6.54
CA ILE A 822 -50.72 13.38 -7.26
C ILE A 822 -51.09 14.84 -7.40
N HIS A 823 -50.23 15.72 -6.90
CA HIS A 823 -50.37 17.17 -7.01
C HIS A 823 -49.32 17.71 -8.00
N GLN A 824 -49.72 18.77 -8.75
CA GLN A 824 -48.83 19.46 -9.70
C GLN A 824 -47.86 20.41 -8.97
#